data_e5b1d7c28038fe606b5e242695caa671
#
_entry.id   e5b1d7c28038fe606b5e242695caa671
#
_cell.length_a   1.000
_cell.length_b   1.000
_cell.length_c   1.000
_cell.angle_alpha   90.00
_cell.angle_beta   90.00
_cell.angle_gamma   90.00
#
_symmetry.space_group_name_H-M   'P 1'
#
loop_
_entity.id
_entity.type
_entity.pdbx_description
1 polymer ?
#
loop_
_entity_poly.entity_id
_entity_poly.type
_entity_poly.pdbx_seq_one_letter_code
_entity_poly.pdbx_strand_id
1 'polypeptide(L)'
;MLTKIKKHIDRQKIISFDIFDTLLVRPYFKPADLFLHLEKMHSLSGFALARMAAEQEARLHNPQKEDITFEEIYAEIDERFKAAKSLETELEKQVLRPNPELKEIYDYAAAQKKTIVIASDMYLPSQFLAEILKGCGYTGFDKIYVSGELNKTKTKGSLFRQILQDYAAEPQDIFHIGDNPKSDYKTPKKLGLQAFLYEQITSQFIKAKHFEALVRKNQRSLGLSILLALQAYHWKKLQYAENTPDYWYDLGWKYAGPSAYGYTRHIKKQEQNLGLKHLLFVARDGYLLQKIYNTFAAPLPNDYIYAPRYINLIYRLGYNKKKIDQMRPIIDYYAAQNPEIKQDLAEADLIKPKDYHKFIQNHIQTIMPLARKAFAGYAEYAQALAGGKNQKIGIIDTVTGEFSSQRLIQSALPNPVCGMYWSILNLPEQTVMENNCYLENTEPETGSCKIFTTNWNFMEFLITSPEYPIKNLHNGKPVYEENPSSYEITRSRCYKDIEKGALQFCKEINELFKGQDICLSGTDIVEYINCFLANPDKADFKNMKEIRFGEDSAHTKYVPLTVYACGKGELLHPMKALKLLKQARWFTFPQKLILVLASPLKLKMRGLRVIQLTFLPYLGRRYLTFKLQPAKRILWQLIIGNYREEK
;
A
#
# COMPACT_ATOMS: atom_id res chain seq x y z
N MET A 1 3.15 -21.18 -20.11
CA MET A 1 1.68 -21.40 -20.14
C MET A 1 1.12 -21.07 -21.51
N LEU A 2 1.29 -19.85 -22.02
CA LEU A 2 0.76 -19.37 -23.32
C LEU A 2 1.08 -20.29 -24.50
N THR A 3 2.34 -20.69 -24.66
CA THR A 3 2.74 -21.60 -25.77
C THR A 3 1.97 -22.92 -25.78
N LYS A 4 1.62 -23.44 -24.59
CA LYS A 4 0.85 -24.68 -24.47
C LYS A 4 -0.61 -24.47 -24.90
N ILE A 5 -1.20 -23.34 -24.48
CA ILE A 5 -2.58 -22.99 -24.87
C ILE A 5 -2.66 -22.74 -26.37
N LYS A 6 -1.73 -21.97 -26.96
CA LYS A 6 -1.67 -21.68 -28.39
C LYS A 6 -1.60 -22.99 -29.22
N LYS A 7 -0.81 -23.99 -28.81
CA LYS A 7 -0.76 -25.31 -29.44
C LYS A 7 -2.10 -26.06 -29.41
N HIS A 8 -2.93 -25.89 -28.39
CA HIS A 8 -4.26 -26.44 -28.35
C HIS A 8 -5.20 -25.69 -29.32
N ILE A 9 -5.14 -24.35 -29.31
CA ILE A 9 -5.92 -23.51 -30.22
C ILE A 9 -5.67 -23.90 -31.68
N ASP A 10 -4.41 -24.10 -32.09
CA ASP A 10 -4.05 -24.47 -33.46
C ASP A 10 -4.78 -25.73 -33.94
N ARG A 11 -4.98 -26.69 -33.03
CA ARG A 11 -5.53 -28.01 -33.35
C ARG A 11 -7.07 -28.09 -33.36
N GLN A 12 -7.73 -27.12 -32.71
CA GLN A 12 -9.17 -27.15 -32.50
C GLN A 12 -9.91 -26.23 -33.46
N LYS A 13 -11.16 -26.55 -33.75
CA LYS A 13 -12.02 -25.74 -34.62
C LYS A 13 -12.71 -24.63 -33.86
N ILE A 14 -13.19 -24.94 -32.65
CA ILE A 14 -13.97 -24.06 -31.79
C ILE A 14 -13.23 -23.82 -30.51
N ILE A 15 -13.03 -22.53 -30.15
CA ILE A 15 -12.44 -22.12 -28.91
C ILE A 15 -13.52 -21.50 -28.03
N SER A 16 -13.74 -22.10 -26.88
CA SER A 16 -14.74 -21.66 -25.90
C SER A 16 -14.06 -20.99 -24.71
N PHE A 17 -14.53 -19.81 -24.34
CA PHE A 17 -14.01 -19.08 -23.16
C PHE A 17 -15.12 -18.87 -22.13
N ASP A 18 -14.77 -19.01 -20.85
CA ASP A 18 -15.54 -18.45 -19.75
C ASP A 18 -15.34 -16.93 -19.69
N ILE A 19 -16.20 -16.20 -18.95
CA ILE A 19 -16.16 -14.72 -18.85
C ILE A 19 -15.42 -14.27 -17.58
N PHE A 20 -16.03 -14.49 -16.41
CA PHE A 20 -15.59 -13.90 -15.17
C PHE A 20 -14.36 -14.62 -14.61
N ASP A 21 -13.42 -13.85 -14.06
CA ASP A 21 -12.12 -14.33 -13.60
C ASP A 21 -11.30 -15.07 -14.66
N THR A 22 -11.80 -15.09 -15.89
CA THR A 22 -11.19 -15.62 -17.12
C THR A 22 -10.93 -14.48 -18.11
N LEU A 23 -11.88 -14.12 -18.99
CA LEU A 23 -11.72 -13.00 -19.93
C LEU A 23 -11.81 -11.65 -19.23
N LEU A 24 -12.71 -11.50 -18.26
CA LEU A 24 -12.94 -10.28 -17.50
C LEU A 24 -12.58 -10.46 -16.03
N VAL A 25 -11.99 -9.43 -15.44
CA VAL A 25 -11.62 -9.40 -14.02
C VAL A 25 -12.28 -8.23 -13.33
N ARG A 26 -12.70 -8.44 -12.07
CA ARG A 26 -13.21 -7.41 -11.18
C ARG A 26 -12.10 -6.86 -10.29
N PRO A 27 -12.20 -5.59 -9.85
CA PRO A 27 -11.28 -5.01 -8.87
C PRO A 27 -11.66 -5.42 -7.44
N TYR A 28 -12.12 -6.64 -7.25
CA TYR A 28 -12.48 -7.22 -5.96
C TYR A 28 -11.82 -8.57 -5.79
N PHE A 29 -11.38 -8.85 -4.57
CA PHE A 29 -10.81 -10.15 -4.23
C PHE A 29 -11.87 -11.27 -4.23
N LYS A 30 -13.11 -10.92 -3.87
CA LYS A 30 -14.29 -11.80 -3.97
C LYS A 30 -15.37 -11.10 -4.82
N PRO A 31 -16.06 -11.82 -5.69
CA PRO A 31 -17.15 -11.25 -6.50
C PRO A 31 -18.23 -10.54 -5.67
N ALA A 32 -18.61 -11.14 -4.54
CA ALA A 32 -19.62 -10.58 -3.62
C ALA A 32 -19.23 -9.23 -2.97
N ASP A 33 -17.96 -8.85 -2.99
CA ASP A 33 -17.51 -7.55 -2.47
C ASP A 33 -18.03 -6.38 -3.32
N LEU A 34 -18.49 -6.63 -4.54
CA LEU A 34 -19.25 -5.68 -5.36
C LEU A 34 -20.53 -5.22 -4.65
N PHE A 35 -21.27 -6.12 -4.03
CA PHE A 35 -22.49 -5.79 -3.28
C PHE A 35 -22.19 -4.95 -2.05
N LEU A 36 -21.10 -5.24 -1.33
CA LEU A 36 -20.62 -4.41 -0.22
C LEU A 36 -20.20 -3.01 -0.69
N HIS A 37 -19.63 -2.93 -1.87
CA HIS A 37 -19.26 -1.64 -2.45
C HIS A 37 -20.50 -0.81 -2.78
N LEU A 38 -21.48 -1.39 -3.45
CA LEU A 38 -22.80 -0.75 -3.72
C LEU A 38 -23.48 -0.27 -2.44
N GLU A 39 -23.54 -1.14 -1.43
CA GLU A 39 -24.11 -0.81 -0.13
C GLU A 39 -23.49 0.47 0.46
N LYS A 40 -22.16 0.56 0.43
CA LYS A 40 -21.43 1.73 0.95
C LYS A 40 -21.58 2.97 0.06
N MET A 41 -21.50 2.80 -1.25
CA MET A 41 -21.63 3.90 -2.22
C MET A 41 -22.95 4.64 -2.13
N HIS A 42 -24.04 3.89 -1.95
CA HIS A 42 -25.40 4.41 -2.01
C HIS A 42 -26.09 4.41 -0.63
N SER A 43 -25.34 4.15 0.46
CA SER A 43 -25.88 4.08 1.83
C SER A 43 -27.05 3.10 1.98
N LEU A 44 -27.01 1.98 1.25
CA LEU A 44 -28.04 0.95 1.21
C LEU A 44 -27.81 -0.10 2.31
N SER A 45 -27.94 0.27 3.58
CA SER A 45 -27.60 -0.61 4.70
C SER A 45 -28.33 -1.97 4.62
N GLY A 46 -27.55 -3.06 4.65
CA GLY A 46 -28.01 -4.44 4.55
C GLY A 46 -28.22 -4.98 3.13
N PHE A 47 -27.97 -4.17 2.11
CA PHE A 47 -28.13 -4.59 0.71
C PHE A 47 -27.30 -5.81 0.33
N ALA A 48 -26.04 -5.86 0.72
CA ALA A 48 -25.14 -6.97 0.34
C ALA A 48 -25.66 -8.32 0.82
N LEU A 49 -26.14 -8.38 2.07
CA LEU A 49 -26.72 -9.60 2.62
C LEU A 49 -28.06 -9.94 1.97
N ALA A 50 -28.92 -8.94 1.76
CA ALA A 50 -30.24 -9.14 1.12
C ALA A 50 -30.06 -9.64 -0.33
N ARG A 51 -29.10 -9.08 -1.09
CA ARG A 51 -28.83 -9.50 -2.47
C ARG A 51 -28.32 -10.95 -2.56
N MET A 52 -27.42 -11.34 -1.65
CA MET A 52 -26.94 -12.73 -1.58
C MET A 52 -28.04 -13.70 -1.16
N ALA A 53 -28.90 -13.31 -0.22
CA ALA A 53 -30.05 -14.11 0.21
C ALA A 53 -31.07 -14.28 -0.92
N ALA A 54 -31.40 -13.19 -1.63
CA ALA A 54 -32.33 -13.22 -2.76
C ALA A 54 -31.86 -14.19 -3.88
N GLU A 55 -30.55 -14.28 -4.15
CA GLU A 55 -30.05 -15.28 -5.09
C GLU A 55 -30.28 -16.71 -4.62
N GLN A 56 -30.12 -16.97 -3.31
CA GLN A 56 -30.38 -18.30 -2.74
C GLN A 56 -31.88 -18.64 -2.79
N GLU A 57 -32.75 -17.71 -2.42
CA GLU A 57 -34.20 -17.88 -2.46
C GLU A 57 -34.71 -18.12 -3.90
N ALA A 58 -34.18 -17.33 -4.87
CA ALA A 58 -34.54 -17.56 -6.29
C ALA A 58 -34.17 -18.97 -6.76
N ARG A 59 -33.03 -19.53 -6.29
CA ARG A 59 -32.64 -20.92 -6.59
C ARG A 59 -33.56 -21.94 -5.90
N LEU A 60 -33.96 -21.66 -4.66
CA LEU A 60 -34.87 -22.54 -3.89
C LEU A 60 -36.29 -22.56 -4.47
N HIS A 61 -36.78 -21.41 -4.95
CA HIS A 61 -38.10 -21.31 -5.57
C HIS A 61 -38.16 -21.89 -7.03
N ASN A 62 -37.01 -22.11 -7.65
CA ASN A 62 -36.90 -22.67 -8.99
C ASN A 62 -36.10 -23.99 -9.03
N PRO A 63 -36.46 -25.02 -8.24
CA PRO A 63 -35.66 -26.26 -8.12
C PRO A 63 -35.61 -27.07 -9.43
N GLN A 64 -36.55 -26.86 -10.31
CA GLN A 64 -36.61 -27.51 -11.64
C GLN A 64 -35.65 -26.91 -12.67
N LYS A 65 -35.14 -25.70 -12.41
CA LYS A 65 -34.17 -25.01 -13.28
C LYS A 65 -32.75 -25.48 -13.02
N GLU A 66 -31.91 -25.38 -14.04
CA GLU A 66 -30.46 -25.55 -13.86
C GLU A 66 -29.79 -24.30 -13.39
N ASP A 67 -30.32 -23.13 -13.77
CA ASP A 67 -29.88 -21.81 -13.30
C ASP A 67 -31.03 -20.79 -13.33
N ILE A 68 -30.80 -19.66 -12.67
CA ILE A 68 -31.75 -18.57 -12.50
C ILE A 68 -31.32 -17.34 -13.31
N THR A 69 -32.25 -16.43 -13.53
CA THR A 69 -32.03 -15.16 -14.20
C THR A 69 -31.84 -14.01 -13.22
N PHE A 70 -31.32 -12.91 -13.71
CA PHE A 70 -31.18 -11.67 -12.92
C PHE A 70 -32.55 -11.12 -12.46
N GLU A 71 -33.57 -11.29 -13.30
CA GLU A 71 -34.95 -10.91 -12.99
C GLU A 71 -35.49 -11.71 -11.78
N GLU A 72 -35.27 -13.02 -11.77
CA GLU A 72 -35.72 -13.89 -10.70
C GLU A 72 -35.03 -13.56 -9.38
N ILE A 73 -33.75 -13.21 -9.40
CA ILE A 73 -33.04 -12.76 -8.21
C ILE A 73 -33.69 -11.48 -7.64
N TYR A 74 -33.95 -10.48 -8.51
CA TYR A 74 -34.53 -9.23 -8.09
C TYR A 74 -36.04 -9.32 -7.80
N ALA A 75 -36.71 -10.40 -8.20
CA ALA A 75 -38.07 -10.70 -7.73
C ALA A 75 -38.11 -11.08 -6.24
N GLU A 76 -37.07 -11.77 -5.74
CA GLU A 76 -36.96 -12.21 -4.34
C GLU A 76 -36.38 -11.16 -3.40
N ILE A 77 -35.77 -10.08 -3.92
CA ILE A 77 -35.14 -9.07 -3.08
C ILE A 77 -36.18 -8.17 -2.39
N ASP A 78 -35.89 -7.72 -1.17
CA ASP A 78 -36.70 -6.75 -0.44
C ASP A 78 -37.03 -5.51 -1.31
N GLU A 79 -38.29 -5.04 -1.29
CA GLU A 79 -38.79 -3.95 -2.10
C GLU A 79 -37.92 -2.68 -2.04
N ARG A 80 -37.40 -2.37 -0.84
CA ARG A 80 -36.51 -1.22 -0.60
C ARG A 80 -35.22 -1.25 -1.40
N PHE A 81 -34.82 -2.41 -1.90
CA PHE A 81 -33.60 -2.61 -2.66
C PHE A 81 -33.79 -2.86 -4.14
N LYS A 82 -35.03 -2.93 -4.64
CA LYS A 82 -35.30 -3.20 -6.07
C LYS A 82 -34.66 -2.21 -7.00
N ALA A 83 -34.62 -0.92 -6.60
CA ALA A 83 -33.94 0.12 -7.38
C ALA A 83 -32.43 -0.08 -7.52
N ALA A 84 -31.80 -0.90 -6.66
CA ALA A 84 -30.37 -1.20 -6.75
C ALA A 84 -30.01 -2.09 -7.96
N LYS A 85 -30.99 -2.64 -8.67
CA LYS A 85 -30.76 -3.47 -9.87
C LYS A 85 -29.97 -2.75 -10.96
N SER A 86 -30.36 -1.52 -11.27
CA SER A 86 -29.63 -0.68 -12.24
C SER A 86 -28.22 -0.32 -11.73
N LEU A 87 -28.10 -0.01 -10.42
CA LEU A 87 -26.82 0.31 -9.82
C LEU A 87 -25.83 -0.88 -9.87
N GLU A 88 -26.30 -2.13 -9.69
CA GLU A 88 -25.49 -3.34 -9.81
C GLU A 88 -24.93 -3.48 -11.23
N THR A 89 -25.78 -3.33 -12.25
CA THR A 89 -25.35 -3.42 -13.64
C THR A 89 -24.43 -2.25 -14.05
N GLU A 90 -24.69 -1.04 -13.59
CA GLU A 90 -23.82 0.11 -13.83
C GLU A 90 -22.45 -0.08 -13.24
N LEU A 91 -22.37 -0.56 -11.98
CA LEU A 91 -21.08 -0.81 -11.31
C LEU A 91 -20.32 -1.94 -12.00
N GLU A 92 -20.99 -3.06 -12.35
CA GLU A 92 -20.36 -4.15 -13.13
C GLU A 92 -19.74 -3.63 -14.43
N LYS A 93 -20.49 -2.85 -15.20
CA LYS A 93 -20.01 -2.25 -16.45
C LYS A 93 -18.82 -1.30 -16.24
N GLN A 94 -18.84 -0.55 -15.14
CA GLN A 94 -17.79 0.41 -14.81
C GLN A 94 -16.47 -0.25 -14.41
N VAL A 95 -16.53 -1.33 -13.63
CA VAL A 95 -15.34 -1.87 -12.97
C VAL A 95 -14.69 -3.04 -13.69
N LEU A 96 -15.43 -3.73 -14.58
CA LEU A 96 -14.90 -4.87 -15.33
C LEU A 96 -13.80 -4.44 -16.30
N ARG A 97 -12.71 -5.20 -16.32
CA ARG A 97 -11.52 -4.96 -17.15
C ARG A 97 -11.10 -6.24 -17.86
N PRO A 98 -10.46 -6.13 -19.05
CA PRO A 98 -9.93 -7.31 -19.75
C PRO A 98 -8.79 -7.94 -18.93
N ASN A 99 -8.73 -9.27 -18.92
CA ASN A 99 -7.60 -10.01 -18.41
C ASN A 99 -6.42 -9.90 -19.41
N PRO A 100 -5.28 -9.28 -19.07
CA PRO A 100 -4.21 -9.04 -20.03
C PRO A 100 -3.66 -10.32 -20.65
N GLU A 101 -3.59 -11.40 -19.87
CA GLU A 101 -3.07 -12.69 -20.32
C GLU A 101 -4.04 -13.40 -21.27
N LEU A 102 -5.32 -13.44 -20.91
CA LEU A 102 -6.35 -14.09 -21.73
C LEU A 102 -6.74 -13.24 -22.94
N LYS A 103 -6.51 -11.93 -22.90
CA LYS A 103 -6.65 -11.05 -24.06
C LYS A 103 -5.67 -11.46 -25.18
N GLU A 104 -4.41 -11.72 -24.83
CA GLU A 104 -3.42 -12.22 -25.81
C GLU A 104 -3.82 -13.58 -26.40
N ILE A 105 -4.37 -14.47 -25.58
CA ILE A 105 -4.86 -15.79 -26.04
C ILE A 105 -6.08 -15.65 -26.95
N TYR A 106 -7.01 -14.78 -26.58
CA TYR A 106 -8.21 -14.50 -27.38
C TYR A 106 -7.84 -13.91 -28.74
N ASP A 107 -6.97 -12.90 -28.76
CA ASP A 107 -6.52 -12.25 -29.99
C ASP A 107 -5.77 -13.24 -30.89
N TYR A 108 -4.99 -14.14 -30.31
CA TYR A 108 -4.34 -15.21 -31.05
C TYR A 108 -5.37 -16.14 -31.71
N ALA A 109 -6.42 -16.57 -30.99
CA ALA A 109 -7.48 -17.41 -31.55
C ALA A 109 -8.22 -16.70 -32.68
N ALA A 110 -8.55 -15.43 -32.53
CA ALA A 110 -9.17 -14.57 -33.53
C ALA A 110 -8.28 -14.43 -34.80
N ALA A 111 -6.99 -14.18 -34.61
CA ALA A 111 -6.02 -14.10 -35.73
C ALA A 111 -5.89 -15.42 -36.50
N GLN A 112 -6.04 -16.55 -35.82
CA GLN A 112 -6.10 -17.89 -36.46
C GLN A 112 -7.47 -18.21 -37.09
N LYS A 113 -8.40 -17.24 -37.12
CA LYS A 113 -9.75 -17.38 -37.68
C LYS A 113 -10.53 -18.55 -37.06
N LYS A 114 -10.34 -18.83 -35.78
CA LYS A 114 -11.09 -19.87 -35.09
C LYS A 114 -12.51 -19.39 -34.80
N THR A 115 -13.47 -20.32 -34.79
CA THR A 115 -14.79 -20.04 -34.25
C THR A 115 -14.65 -19.82 -32.73
N ILE A 116 -14.99 -18.62 -32.24
CA ILE A 116 -14.90 -18.29 -30.83
C ILE A 116 -16.30 -18.22 -30.23
N VAL A 117 -16.54 -19.00 -29.19
CA VAL A 117 -17.80 -19.00 -28.44
C VAL A 117 -17.51 -18.61 -26.97
N ILE A 118 -18.46 -17.95 -26.33
CA ILE A 118 -18.40 -17.58 -24.95
C ILE A 118 -19.42 -18.41 -24.18
N ALA A 119 -19.01 -19.04 -23.07
CA ALA A 119 -19.87 -19.90 -22.24
C ALA A 119 -19.74 -19.52 -20.75
N SER A 120 -20.80 -19.01 -20.15
CA SER A 120 -20.79 -18.54 -18.77
C SER A 120 -21.97 -19.08 -17.97
N ASP A 121 -21.65 -19.63 -16.78
CA ASP A 121 -22.67 -19.92 -15.75
C ASP A 121 -22.92 -18.60 -15.00
N MET A 122 -23.96 -17.83 -15.45
CA MET A 122 -24.23 -16.48 -14.99
C MET A 122 -25.70 -16.11 -15.18
N TYR A 123 -26.21 -15.26 -14.29
CA TYR A 123 -27.57 -14.73 -14.31
C TYR A 123 -27.73 -13.44 -15.15
N LEU A 124 -26.64 -12.73 -15.45
CA LEU A 124 -26.69 -11.48 -16.23
C LEU A 124 -27.01 -11.79 -17.70
N PRO A 125 -27.81 -10.91 -18.38
CA PRO A 125 -28.20 -11.14 -19.78
C PRO A 125 -27.02 -11.17 -20.76
N SER A 126 -27.10 -12.01 -21.76
CA SER A 126 -26.08 -12.18 -22.81
C SER A 126 -25.80 -10.87 -23.57
N GLN A 127 -26.84 -10.07 -23.84
CA GLN A 127 -26.68 -8.75 -24.49
C GLN A 127 -25.82 -7.82 -23.64
N PHE A 128 -26.05 -7.75 -22.31
CA PHE A 128 -25.27 -6.95 -21.39
C PHE A 128 -23.80 -7.42 -21.34
N LEU A 129 -23.58 -8.73 -21.28
CA LEU A 129 -22.23 -9.31 -21.30
C LEU A 129 -21.52 -9.05 -22.63
N ALA A 130 -22.23 -9.08 -23.77
CA ALA A 130 -21.68 -8.75 -25.08
C ALA A 130 -21.20 -7.29 -25.16
N GLU A 131 -21.96 -6.36 -24.61
CA GLU A 131 -21.56 -4.94 -24.54
C GLU A 131 -20.26 -4.74 -23.75
N ILE A 132 -20.14 -5.38 -22.58
CA ILE A 132 -18.95 -5.30 -21.75
C ILE A 132 -17.74 -5.93 -22.45
N LEU A 133 -17.89 -7.13 -22.99
CA LEU A 133 -16.82 -7.82 -23.72
C LEU A 133 -16.31 -6.97 -24.88
N LYS A 134 -17.20 -6.39 -25.68
CA LYS A 134 -16.83 -5.48 -26.78
C LYS A 134 -16.13 -4.23 -26.27
N GLY A 135 -16.65 -3.62 -25.18
CA GLY A 135 -16.02 -2.48 -24.51
C GLY A 135 -14.61 -2.78 -23.98
N CYS A 136 -14.35 -4.04 -23.59
CA CYS A 136 -13.04 -4.54 -23.18
C CYS A 136 -12.17 -5.02 -24.35
N GLY A 137 -12.60 -4.83 -25.60
CA GLY A 137 -11.85 -5.18 -26.81
C GLY A 137 -11.95 -6.64 -27.25
N TYR A 138 -12.87 -7.44 -26.69
CA TYR A 138 -13.18 -8.78 -27.17
C TYR A 138 -14.22 -8.69 -28.27
N THR A 139 -13.81 -8.82 -29.51
CA THR A 139 -14.65 -8.74 -30.71
C THR A 139 -14.50 -10.00 -31.56
N GLY A 140 -15.48 -10.28 -32.45
CA GLY A 140 -15.40 -11.39 -33.36
C GLY A 140 -15.73 -12.78 -32.76
N PHE A 141 -16.30 -12.83 -31.55
CA PHE A 141 -16.96 -14.06 -31.07
C PHE A 141 -18.28 -14.27 -31.81
N ASP A 142 -18.60 -15.52 -32.05
CA ASP A 142 -19.77 -15.91 -32.83
C ASP A 142 -21.05 -15.87 -31.98
N LYS A 143 -21.01 -16.48 -30.78
CA LYS A 143 -22.16 -16.58 -29.89
C LYS A 143 -21.77 -16.58 -28.41
N ILE A 144 -22.66 -16.02 -27.56
CA ILE A 144 -22.59 -16.10 -26.11
C ILE A 144 -23.66 -17.05 -25.59
N TYR A 145 -23.26 -17.99 -24.77
CA TYR A 145 -24.13 -18.95 -24.09
C TYR A 145 -24.14 -18.60 -22.59
N VAL A 146 -25.31 -18.22 -22.08
CA VAL A 146 -25.52 -17.83 -20.68
C VAL A 146 -26.47 -18.82 -20.01
N SER A 147 -26.07 -19.40 -18.92
CA SER A 147 -26.83 -20.43 -18.20
C SER A 147 -28.20 -19.95 -17.74
N GLY A 148 -28.32 -18.74 -17.21
CA GLY A 148 -29.59 -18.18 -16.74
C GLY A 148 -30.62 -18.04 -17.86
N GLU A 149 -30.21 -17.62 -19.08
CA GLU A 149 -31.11 -17.48 -20.23
C GLU A 149 -31.50 -18.81 -20.84
N LEU A 150 -30.52 -19.72 -20.93
CA LEU A 150 -30.75 -21.03 -21.64
C LEU A 150 -31.27 -22.11 -20.69
N ASN A 151 -31.31 -21.87 -19.40
CA ASN A 151 -31.58 -22.89 -18.40
C ASN A 151 -30.70 -24.14 -18.54
N LYS A 152 -29.43 -23.95 -18.91
CA LYS A 152 -28.42 -24.97 -19.11
C LYS A 152 -27.10 -24.54 -18.55
N THR A 153 -26.41 -25.38 -17.77
CA THR A 153 -25.18 -25.01 -17.10
C THR A 153 -23.97 -25.77 -17.63
N LYS A 154 -22.80 -25.13 -17.56
CA LYS A 154 -21.50 -25.80 -17.73
C LYS A 154 -21.32 -26.88 -16.67
N THR A 155 -21.73 -26.57 -15.43
CA THR A 155 -21.63 -27.48 -14.29
C THR A 155 -22.32 -28.82 -14.51
N LYS A 156 -23.53 -28.86 -15.11
CA LYS A 156 -24.23 -30.10 -15.50
C LYS A 156 -23.83 -30.62 -16.90
N GLY A 157 -23.08 -29.81 -17.65
CA GLY A 157 -22.63 -30.12 -19.00
C GLY A 157 -23.67 -29.91 -20.07
N SER A 158 -24.90 -29.52 -19.72
CA SER A 158 -26.01 -29.25 -20.68
C SER A 158 -25.67 -28.06 -21.59
N LEU A 159 -24.97 -27.07 -21.10
CA LEU A 159 -24.51 -25.92 -21.90
C LEU A 159 -23.51 -26.36 -22.98
N PHE A 160 -22.57 -27.24 -22.67
CA PHE A 160 -21.62 -27.76 -23.65
C PHE A 160 -22.31 -28.63 -24.70
N ARG A 161 -23.30 -29.44 -24.29
CA ARG A 161 -24.10 -30.22 -25.27
C ARG A 161 -24.87 -29.32 -26.23
N GLN A 162 -25.37 -28.17 -25.73
CA GLN A 162 -26.03 -27.19 -26.61
C GLN A 162 -25.04 -26.61 -27.63
N ILE A 163 -23.81 -26.27 -27.20
CA ILE A 163 -22.78 -25.79 -28.13
C ILE A 163 -22.44 -26.85 -29.19
N LEU A 164 -22.25 -28.11 -28.78
CA LEU A 164 -21.98 -29.20 -29.69
C LEU A 164 -23.09 -29.36 -30.73
N GLN A 165 -24.35 -29.26 -30.30
CA GLN A 165 -25.53 -29.35 -31.17
C GLN A 165 -25.60 -28.16 -32.16
N ASP A 166 -25.43 -26.94 -31.67
CA ASP A 166 -25.55 -25.71 -32.48
C ASP A 166 -24.50 -25.68 -33.62
N TYR A 167 -23.31 -26.23 -33.37
CA TYR A 167 -22.22 -26.24 -34.35
C TYR A 167 -22.06 -27.59 -35.07
N ALA A 168 -22.93 -28.55 -34.83
CA ALA A 168 -22.79 -29.94 -35.33
C ALA A 168 -21.36 -30.47 -35.15
N ALA A 169 -20.78 -30.18 -33.95
CA ALA A 169 -19.37 -30.43 -33.62
C ALA A 169 -19.21 -31.67 -32.74
N GLU A 170 -18.09 -32.37 -32.92
CA GLU A 170 -17.69 -33.43 -32.00
C GLU A 170 -16.99 -32.88 -30.77
N PRO A 171 -17.04 -33.56 -29.60
CA PRO A 171 -16.41 -33.07 -28.37
C PRO A 171 -14.93 -32.67 -28.51
N GLN A 172 -14.16 -33.43 -29.31
CA GLN A 172 -12.74 -33.14 -29.57
C GLN A 172 -12.50 -31.89 -30.43
N ASP A 173 -13.53 -31.34 -31.10
CA ASP A 173 -13.40 -30.12 -31.88
C ASP A 173 -13.37 -28.85 -31.02
N ILE A 174 -13.76 -28.96 -29.73
CA ILE A 174 -13.88 -27.84 -28.81
C ILE A 174 -12.73 -27.83 -27.79
N PHE A 175 -12.12 -26.67 -27.64
CA PHE A 175 -11.19 -26.36 -26.53
C PHE A 175 -11.77 -25.26 -25.63
N HIS A 176 -12.08 -25.62 -24.39
CA HIS A 176 -12.63 -24.69 -23.41
C HIS A 176 -11.57 -24.19 -22.45
N ILE A 177 -11.60 -22.88 -22.13
CA ILE A 177 -10.70 -22.20 -21.20
C ILE A 177 -11.54 -21.47 -20.15
N GLY A 178 -11.33 -21.77 -18.87
CA GLY A 178 -12.01 -21.12 -17.77
C GLY A 178 -11.32 -21.42 -16.42
N ASP A 179 -11.77 -20.76 -15.36
CA ASP A 179 -11.11 -20.75 -14.06
C ASP A 179 -11.70 -21.74 -13.04
N ASN A 180 -12.94 -22.19 -13.25
CA ASN A 180 -13.62 -23.06 -12.29
C ASN A 180 -13.22 -24.52 -12.46
N PRO A 181 -12.65 -25.19 -11.42
CA PRO A 181 -12.20 -26.58 -11.54
C PRO A 181 -13.29 -27.58 -11.91
N LYS A 182 -14.55 -27.31 -11.58
CA LYS A 182 -15.68 -28.20 -11.87
C LYS A 182 -16.27 -27.90 -13.24
N SER A 183 -16.82 -26.69 -13.42
CA SER A 183 -17.59 -26.31 -14.62
C SER A 183 -16.72 -26.16 -15.86
N ASP A 184 -15.47 -25.67 -15.72
CA ASP A 184 -14.62 -25.34 -16.86
C ASP A 184 -13.51 -26.37 -17.13
N TYR A 185 -13.33 -27.34 -16.24
CA TYR A 185 -12.28 -28.32 -16.41
C TYR A 185 -12.79 -29.78 -16.32
N LYS A 186 -13.37 -30.17 -15.17
CA LYS A 186 -13.77 -31.58 -14.97
C LYS A 186 -14.97 -31.96 -15.83
N THR A 187 -15.99 -31.10 -15.90
CA THR A 187 -17.22 -31.39 -16.67
C THR A 187 -16.96 -31.44 -18.15
N PRO A 188 -16.32 -30.46 -18.82
CA PRO A 188 -16.06 -30.58 -20.26
C PRO A 188 -15.16 -31.79 -20.58
N LYS A 189 -14.17 -32.12 -19.78
CA LYS A 189 -13.35 -33.32 -19.98
C LYS A 189 -14.15 -34.62 -19.90
N LYS A 190 -15.11 -34.72 -18.98
CA LYS A 190 -16.01 -35.88 -18.91
C LYS A 190 -16.90 -36.04 -20.18
N LEU A 191 -17.15 -34.90 -20.83
CA LEU A 191 -17.91 -34.88 -22.10
C LEU A 191 -17.01 -35.13 -23.33
N GLY A 192 -15.70 -35.29 -23.16
CA GLY A 192 -14.74 -35.50 -24.25
C GLY A 192 -14.13 -34.21 -24.84
N LEU A 193 -14.52 -33.06 -24.37
CA LEU A 193 -13.91 -31.77 -24.78
C LEU A 193 -12.46 -31.65 -24.30
N GLN A 194 -11.66 -30.89 -25.04
CA GLN A 194 -10.39 -30.40 -24.50
C GLN A 194 -10.67 -29.24 -23.56
N ALA A 195 -9.97 -29.18 -22.42
CA ALA A 195 -10.17 -28.10 -21.45
C ALA A 195 -8.85 -27.68 -20.76
N PHE A 196 -8.74 -26.39 -20.50
CA PHE A 196 -7.64 -25.79 -19.76
C PHE A 196 -8.18 -25.05 -18.54
N LEU A 197 -7.69 -25.42 -17.34
CA LEU A 197 -8.00 -24.72 -16.11
C LEU A 197 -7.07 -23.50 -15.97
N TYR A 198 -7.63 -22.33 -16.10
CA TYR A 198 -6.95 -21.07 -15.88
C TYR A 198 -6.88 -20.74 -14.38
N GLU A 199 -5.73 -20.38 -13.87
CA GLU A 199 -5.61 -19.91 -12.49
C GLU A 199 -5.88 -18.41 -12.42
N GLN A 200 -6.87 -18.00 -11.62
CA GLN A 200 -7.25 -16.58 -11.44
C GLN A 200 -6.04 -15.70 -11.13
N ILE A 201 -6.00 -14.48 -11.67
CA ILE A 201 -4.90 -13.51 -11.48
C ILE A 201 -4.62 -13.26 -10.00
N THR A 202 -5.67 -13.10 -9.19
CA THR A 202 -5.55 -12.88 -7.73
C THR A 202 -4.86 -14.05 -7.04
N SER A 203 -5.20 -15.29 -7.40
CA SER A 203 -4.55 -16.50 -6.86
C SER A 203 -3.09 -16.60 -7.26
N GLN A 204 -2.77 -16.31 -8.52
CA GLN A 204 -1.40 -16.28 -9.02
C GLN A 204 -0.56 -15.23 -8.27
N PHE A 205 -1.08 -14.01 -8.10
CA PHE A 205 -0.42 -12.91 -7.40
C PHE A 205 -0.14 -13.23 -5.95
N ILE A 206 -1.14 -13.76 -5.22
CA ILE A 206 -1.02 -14.11 -3.82
C ILE A 206 0.10 -15.12 -3.58
N LYS A 207 0.16 -16.16 -4.42
CA LYS A 207 1.23 -17.17 -4.37
C LYS A 207 2.60 -16.58 -4.71
N ALA A 208 2.68 -15.78 -5.78
CA ALA A 208 3.93 -15.19 -6.27
C ALA A 208 4.51 -14.17 -5.28
N LYS A 209 3.67 -13.43 -4.56
CA LYS A 209 4.06 -12.34 -3.65
C LYS A 209 3.89 -12.68 -2.16
N HIS A 210 3.54 -13.91 -1.83
CA HIS A 210 3.44 -14.41 -0.45
C HIS A 210 2.39 -13.68 0.41
N PHE A 211 1.24 -13.34 -0.16
CA PHE A 211 0.12 -12.71 0.54
C PHE A 211 -0.87 -13.70 1.17
N GLU A 212 -0.59 -15.02 1.18
CA GLU A 212 -1.53 -16.04 1.65
C GLU A 212 -1.94 -15.85 3.13
N ALA A 213 -1.04 -15.31 3.98
CA ALA A 213 -1.37 -15.04 5.38
C ALA A 213 -2.41 -13.93 5.51
N LEU A 214 -2.29 -12.88 4.69
CA LEU A 214 -3.19 -11.76 4.68
C LEU A 214 -4.59 -12.17 4.21
N VAL A 215 -4.63 -13.02 3.18
CA VAL A 215 -5.89 -13.50 2.58
C VAL A 215 -6.64 -14.49 3.46
N ARG A 216 -5.94 -15.24 4.31
CA ARG A 216 -6.58 -16.22 5.24
C ARG A 216 -7.30 -15.60 6.42
N LYS A 217 -7.15 -14.31 6.69
CA LYS A 217 -7.92 -13.63 7.72
C LYS A 217 -9.41 -13.68 7.39
N ASN A 218 -10.23 -14.14 8.33
CA ASN A 218 -11.66 -14.37 8.11
C ASN A 218 -12.47 -13.09 7.86
N GLN A 219 -11.94 -11.94 8.26
CA GLN A 219 -12.60 -10.63 8.10
C GLN A 219 -11.65 -9.71 7.33
N ARG A 220 -11.90 -9.55 6.03
CA ARG A 220 -11.23 -8.55 5.18
C ARG A 220 -12.13 -7.34 5.02
N SER A 221 -11.52 -6.16 5.09
CA SER A 221 -12.20 -4.95 4.70
C SER A 221 -12.45 -4.93 3.19
N LEU A 222 -13.45 -4.20 2.74
CA LEU A 222 -13.66 -3.92 1.32
C LEU A 222 -12.44 -3.22 0.70
N GLY A 223 -11.82 -2.27 1.45
CA GLY A 223 -10.62 -1.57 1.01
C GLY A 223 -9.47 -2.52 0.70
N LEU A 224 -9.19 -3.46 1.61
CA LEU A 224 -8.14 -4.46 1.39
C LEU A 224 -8.48 -5.41 0.22
N SER A 225 -9.75 -5.78 0.06
CA SER A 225 -10.20 -6.58 -1.10
C SER A 225 -9.89 -5.89 -2.41
N ILE A 226 -10.26 -4.62 -2.53
CA ILE A 226 -10.01 -3.79 -3.71
C ILE A 226 -8.50 -3.62 -3.93
N LEU A 227 -7.75 -3.28 -2.88
CA LEU A 227 -6.30 -3.09 -2.98
C LEU A 227 -5.60 -4.34 -3.53
N LEU A 228 -5.90 -5.52 -2.98
CA LEU A 228 -5.28 -6.77 -3.43
C LEU A 228 -5.63 -7.11 -4.89
N ALA A 229 -6.87 -6.89 -5.31
CA ALA A 229 -7.28 -7.13 -6.69
C ALA A 229 -6.62 -6.15 -7.69
N LEU A 230 -6.52 -4.86 -7.33
CA LEU A 230 -5.81 -3.86 -8.14
C LEU A 230 -4.32 -4.19 -8.27
N GLN A 231 -3.68 -4.60 -7.17
CA GLN A 231 -2.27 -5.01 -7.16
C GLN A 231 -2.04 -6.27 -8.02
N ALA A 232 -2.95 -7.24 -7.94
CA ALA A 232 -2.90 -8.45 -8.75
C ALA A 232 -3.04 -8.12 -10.25
N TYR A 233 -3.98 -7.24 -10.59
CA TYR A 233 -4.19 -6.78 -11.96
C TYR A 233 -2.96 -6.03 -12.50
N HIS A 234 -2.42 -5.08 -11.75
CA HIS A 234 -1.22 -4.33 -12.11
C HIS A 234 -0.01 -5.26 -12.32
N TRP A 235 0.23 -6.18 -11.37
CA TRP A 235 1.28 -7.18 -11.48
C TRP A 235 1.14 -8.04 -12.75
N LYS A 236 -0.08 -8.45 -13.09
CA LYS A 236 -0.34 -9.21 -14.31
C LYS A 236 -0.13 -8.36 -15.56
N LYS A 237 -0.65 -7.13 -15.58
CA LYS A 237 -0.51 -6.18 -16.69
C LYS A 237 0.97 -5.94 -17.05
N LEU A 238 1.84 -5.80 -16.04
CA LEU A 238 3.27 -5.60 -16.26
C LEU A 238 3.97 -6.78 -16.94
N GLN A 239 3.45 -8.00 -16.81
CA GLN A 239 4.02 -9.18 -17.48
C GLN A 239 3.73 -9.21 -18.98
N TYR A 240 2.74 -8.45 -19.43
CA TYR A 240 2.28 -8.35 -20.82
C TYR A 240 2.50 -6.96 -21.42
N ALA A 241 3.12 -6.06 -20.67
CA ALA A 241 3.49 -4.72 -21.18
C ALA A 241 4.71 -4.80 -22.07
N GLU A 242 4.70 -4.09 -23.19
CA GLU A 242 5.87 -3.96 -24.08
C GLU A 242 7.06 -3.32 -23.37
N ASN A 243 6.78 -2.33 -22.50
CA ASN A 243 7.77 -1.64 -21.70
C ASN A 243 7.42 -1.77 -20.21
N THR A 244 8.36 -2.31 -19.43
CA THR A 244 8.23 -2.34 -17.97
C THR A 244 8.62 -0.96 -17.40
N PRO A 245 7.84 -0.41 -16.48
CA PRO A 245 8.18 0.85 -15.83
C PRO A 245 9.44 0.72 -14.99
N ASP A 246 10.07 1.86 -14.68
CA ASP A 246 11.17 1.93 -13.73
C ASP A 246 10.76 1.36 -12.36
N TYR A 247 11.73 0.78 -11.65
CA TYR A 247 11.51 0.18 -10.34
C TYR A 247 10.89 1.17 -9.34
N TRP A 248 11.35 2.42 -9.34
CA TRP A 248 10.86 3.43 -8.39
C TRP A 248 9.44 3.89 -8.71
N TYR A 249 9.11 3.99 -9.98
CA TYR A 249 7.74 4.24 -10.42
C TYR A 249 6.80 3.11 -9.96
N ASP A 250 7.18 1.85 -10.19
CA ASP A 250 6.39 0.68 -9.79
C ASP A 250 6.24 0.59 -8.26
N LEU A 251 7.30 0.90 -7.51
CA LEU A 251 7.25 1.01 -6.05
C LEU A 251 6.26 2.11 -5.60
N GLY A 252 6.31 3.26 -6.26
CA GLY A 252 5.40 4.38 -6.04
C GLY A 252 3.95 4.00 -6.26
N TRP A 253 3.67 3.34 -7.38
CA TRP A 253 2.32 2.88 -7.71
C TRP A 253 1.81 1.85 -6.68
N LYS A 254 2.64 0.88 -6.32
CA LYS A 254 2.26 -0.24 -5.44
C LYS A 254 2.07 0.17 -3.98
N TYR A 255 2.90 1.06 -3.44
CA TYR A 255 2.97 1.30 -1.99
C TYR A 255 2.76 2.76 -1.60
N ALA A 256 3.39 3.72 -2.28
CA ALA A 256 3.21 5.13 -1.96
C ALA A 256 1.80 5.63 -2.33
N GLY A 257 1.32 5.26 -3.50
CA GLY A 257 -0.02 5.62 -3.98
C GLY A 257 -1.14 5.18 -3.04
N PRO A 258 -1.28 3.88 -2.73
CA PRO A 258 -2.28 3.42 -1.77
C PRO A 258 -2.19 4.08 -0.39
N SER A 259 -0.96 4.24 0.12
CA SER A 259 -0.72 4.83 1.44
C SER A 259 -1.10 6.31 1.51
N ALA A 260 -0.71 7.08 0.51
CA ALA A 260 -1.02 8.50 0.43
C ALA A 260 -2.51 8.73 0.10
N TYR A 261 -3.10 7.94 -0.81
CA TYR A 261 -4.53 7.99 -1.14
C TYR A 261 -5.39 7.73 0.09
N GLY A 262 -5.17 6.62 0.79
CA GLY A 262 -5.95 6.28 1.99
C GLY A 262 -5.88 7.37 3.05
N TYR A 263 -4.68 7.90 3.31
CA TYR A 263 -4.50 8.95 4.29
C TYR A 263 -5.13 10.28 3.87
N THR A 264 -5.00 10.69 2.61
CA THR A 264 -5.64 11.93 2.14
C THR A 264 -7.18 11.84 2.12
N ARG A 265 -7.75 10.65 1.85
CA ARG A 265 -9.19 10.40 2.01
C ARG A 265 -9.62 10.47 3.47
N HIS A 266 -8.82 9.96 4.39
CA HIS A 266 -9.06 10.10 5.82
C HIS A 266 -9.07 11.59 6.23
N ILE A 267 -8.07 12.38 5.81
CA ILE A 267 -8.03 13.82 6.04
C ILE A 267 -9.33 14.47 5.54
N LYS A 268 -9.73 14.18 4.30
CA LYS A 268 -10.95 14.72 3.69
C LYS A 268 -12.21 14.40 4.50
N LYS A 269 -12.31 13.19 5.02
CA LYS A 269 -13.42 12.76 5.87
C LYS A 269 -13.42 13.49 7.22
N GLN A 270 -12.24 13.72 7.82
CA GLN A 270 -12.12 14.33 9.13
C GLN A 270 -12.28 15.85 9.12
N GLU A 271 -12.17 16.53 7.98
CA GLU A 271 -12.34 18.00 7.87
C GLU A 271 -13.60 18.50 8.56
N GLN A 272 -14.73 17.86 8.27
CA GLN A 272 -16.02 18.25 8.83
C GLN A 272 -16.12 17.84 10.31
N ASN A 273 -15.74 16.61 10.65
CA ASN A 273 -15.82 16.09 12.01
C ASN A 273 -15.02 16.94 13.00
N LEU A 274 -13.85 17.42 12.57
CA LEU A 274 -12.94 18.23 13.39
C LEU A 274 -13.19 19.75 13.23
N GLY A 275 -14.06 20.16 12.33
CA GLY A 275 -14.35 21.58 12.06
C GLY A 275 -13.17 22.35 11.45
N LEU A 276 -12.32 21.66 10.68
CA LEU A 276 -11.17 22.28 10.02
C LEU A 276 -11.62 23.24 8.91
N LYS A 277 -10.91 24.36 8.75
CA LYS A 277 -11.19 25.39 7.76
C LYS A 277 -10.01 25.68 6.84
N HIS A 278 -8.82 25.29 7.25
CA HIS A 278 -7.58 25.45 6.50
C HIS A 278 -6.65 24.30 6.81
N LEU A 279 -5.80 23.87 5.86
CA LEU A 279 -4.83 22.81 6.06
C LEU A 279 -3.41 23.35 5.79
N LEU A 280 -2.47 22.98 6.65
CA LEU A 280 -1.05 23.26 6.47
C LEU A 280 -0.32 21.91 6.29
N PHE A 281 0.16 21.65 5.10
CA PHE A 281 0.93 20.46 4.76
C PHE A 281 2.40 20.70 5.12
N VAL A 282 2.91 19.93 6.08
CA VAL A 282 4.29 20.07 6.56
C VAL A 282 5.27 19.69 5.46
N ALA A 283 6.26 20.53 5.22
CA ALA A 283 7.25 20.35 4.16
C ALA A 283 7.95 18.99 4.23
N ARG A 284 8.22 18.43 3.07
CA ARG A 284 8.67 17.08 2.77
C ARG A 284 7.53 16.06 2.96
N ASP A 285 7.05 15.85 4.15
CA ASP A 285 6.05 14.84 4.48
C ASP A 285 4.67 15.14 3.87
N GLY A 286 4.28 16.40 3.83
CA GLY A 286 3.03 16.85 3.23
C GLY A 286 3.03 17.04 1.71
N TYR A 287 4.19 16.99 1.05
CA TYR A 287 4.34 17.31 -0.37
C TYR A 287 3.45 16.46 -1.29
N LEU A 288 3.59 15.13 -1.22
CA LEU A 288 2.77 14.22 -2.03
C LEU A 288 1.30 14.28 -1.60
N LEU A 289 1.07 14.41 -0.29
CA LEU A 289 -0.28 14.44 0.28
C LEU A 289 -1.06 15.67 -0.21
N GLN A 290 -0.44 16.86 -0.25
CA GLN A 290 -1.05 18.07 -0.76
C GLN A 290 -1.44 17.95 -2.24
N LYS A 291 -0.56 17.37 -3.06
CA LYS A 291 -0.85 17.14 -4.48
C LYS A 291 -2.05 16.23 -4.69
N ILE A 292 -2.12 15.12 -3.95
CA ILE A 292 -3.25 14.18 -4.03
C ILE A 292 -4.52 14.83 -3.49
N TYR A 293 -4.45 15.50 -2.33
CA TYR A 293 -5.59 16.16 -1.71
C TYR A 293 -6.22 17.20 -2.64
N ASN A 294 -5.43 17.97 -3.38
CA ASN A 294 -5.89 18.97 -4.34
C ASN A 294 -6.54 18.37 -5.61
N THR A 295 -6.46 17.04 -5.79
CA THR A 295 -7.23 16.37 -6.87
C THR A 295 -8.66 16.03 -6.46
N PHE A 296 -9.01 16.13 -5.18
CA PHE A 296 -10.36 15.81 -4.70
C PHE A 296 -11.35 16.96 -4.97
N ALA A 297 -12.62 16.62 -5.03
CA ALA A 297 -13.67 17.61 -5.17
C ALA A 297 -13.73 18.53 -3.94
N ALA A 298 -13.79 19.86 -4.18
CA ALA A 298 -13.89 20.87 -3.14
C ALA A 298 -12.86 20.71 -2.00
N PRO A 299 -11.55 20.79 -2.28
CA PRO A 299 -10.54 20.79 -1.25
C PRO A 299 -10.65 22.05 -0.38
N LEU A 300 -10.35 21.97 0.92
CA LEU A 300 -10.21 23.15 1.76
C LEU A 300 -9.04 24.00 1.27
N PRO A 301 -9.03 25.33 1.55
CA PRO A 301 -7.86 26.17 1.39
C PRO A 301 -6.68 25.52 2.11
N ASN A 302 -5.52 25.47 1.45
CA ASN A 302 -4.38 24.78 2.02
C ASN A 302 -3.06 25.34 1.50
N ASP A 303 -2.05 25.30 2.34
CA ASP A 303 -0.70 25.77 2.04
C ASP A 303 0.36 24.74 2.46
N TYR A 304 1.56 24.90 1.90
CA TYR A 304 2.73 24.09 2.20
C TYR A 304 3.63 24.86 3.17
N ILE A 305 3.88 24.29 4.37
CA ILE A 305 4.58 24.98 5.46
C ILE A 305 5.88 24.29 5.81
N TYR A 306 6.97 25.05 5.89
CA TYR A 306 8.27 24.56 6.36
C TYR A 306 8.35 24.57 7.89
N ALA A 307 8.64 23.40 8.49
CA ALA A 307 8.81 23.24 9.92
C ALA A 307 9.94 22.25 10.27
N PRO A 308 11.18 22.46 9.81
CA PRO A 308 12.28 21.54 10.04
C PRO A 308 12.62 21.40 11.53
N ARG A 309 12.94 20.18 11.95
CA ARG A 309 13.22 19.87 13.37
C ARG A 309 14.33 20.72 13.98
N TYR A 310 15.41 20.95 13.24
CA TYR A 310 16.53 21.75 13.77
C TYR A 310 16.19 23.23 13.91
N ILE A 311 15.34 23.80 13.03
CA ILE A 311 14.82 25.17 13.16
C ILE A 311 13.98 25.29 14.43
N ASN A 312 13.20 24.26 14.76
CA ASN A 312 12.48 24.20 16.03
C ASN A 312 13.46 24.32 17.25
N LEU A 313 14.61 23.65 17.18
CA LEU A 313 15.65 23.75 18.22
C LEU A 313 16.24 25.14 18.27
N ILE A 314 16.51 25.79 17.13
CA ILE A 314 17.04 27.17 17.06
C ILE A 314 16.06 28.15 17.67
N TYR A 315 14.77 28.06 17.38
CA TYR A 315 13.76 29.01 17.86
C TYR A 315 13.36 28.78 19.32
N ARG A 316 13.50 27.58 19.83
CA ARG A 316 13.04 27.17 21.16
C ARG A 316 14.17 26.64 22.04
N LEU A 317 15.17 27.47 22.28
CA LEU A 317 16.30 27.15 23.13
C LEU A 317 15.89 26.55 24.48
N GLY A 318 16.48 25.43 24.81
CA GLY A 318 16.34 24.80 26.13
C GLY A 318 15.21 23.78 26.25
N TYR A 319 14.49 23.45 25.17
CA TYR A 319 13.32 22.58 25.25
C TYR A 319 13.62 21.08 25.51
N ASN A 320 14.84 20.62 25.26
CA ASN A 320 15.15 19.21 25.50
C ASN A 320 16.61 18.98 25.93
N LYS A 321 16.84 18.97 27.23
CA LYS A 321 18.16 18.67 27.83
C LYS A 321 18.72 17.29 27.48
N LYS A 322 17.90 16.37 26.91
CA LYS A 322 18.28 15.00 26.56
C LYS A 322 18.96 14.84 25.18
N LYS A 323 18.99 15.89 24.34
CA LYS A 323 19.56 15.83 22.97
C LYS A 323 20.76 16.78 22.82
N ILE A 324 21.71 16.66 23.71
CA ILE A 324 22.94 17.50 23.76
C ILE A 324 23.77 17.37 22.47
N ASP A 325 23.77 16.19 21.85
CA ASP A 325 24.43 15.90 20.56
C ASP A 325 23.82 16.66 19.38
N GLN A 326 22.61 17.21 19.51
CA GLN A 326 21.94 18.02 18.48
C GLN A 326 22.15 19.53 18.66
N MET A 327 22.85 19.96 19.67
CA MET A 327 23.04 21.40 19.98
C MET A 327 24.12 22.08 19.12
N ARG A 328 25.01 21.34 18.45
CA ARG A 328 26.04 21.92 17.59
C ARG A 328 25.46 22.78 16.46
N PRO A 329 24.42 22.38 15.71
CA PRO A 329 23.79 23.23 14.70
C PRO A 329 23.21 24.53 15.27
N ILE A 330 22.75 24.53 16.52
CA ILE A 330 22.28 25.76 17.21
C ILE A 330 23.43 26.70 17.42
N ILE A 331 24.55 26.22 17.94
CA ILE A 331 25.76 27.01 18.17
C ILE A 331 26.27 27.59 16.85
N ASP A 332 26.40 26.78 15.80
CA ASP A 332 26.84 27.20 14.48
C ASP A 332 25.93 28.28 13.89
N TYR A 333 24.61 28.14 14.07
CA TYR A 333 23.63 29.11 13.58
C TYR A 333 23.83 30.49 14.24
N TYR A 334 24.03 30.56 15.57
CA TYR A 334 24.21 31.81 16.25
C TYR A 334 25.62 32.37 16.07
N ALA A 335 26.64 31.53 15.95
CA ALA A 335 27.98 31.94 15.62
C ALA A 335 28.07 32.60 14.23
N ALA A 336 27.27 32.16 13.28
CA ALA A 336 27.17 32.79 11.96
C ALA A 336 26.57 34.20 12.00
N GLN A 337 25.84 34.55 13.07
CA GLN A 337 25.16 35.84 13.21
C GLN A 337 25.82 36.80 14.24
N ASN A 338 26.74 36.27 15.03
CA ASN A 338 27.41 37.05 16.08
C ASN A 338 28.91 36.77 16.10
N PRO A 339 29.78 37.81 15.89
CA PRO A 339 31.22 37.67 15.83
C PRO A 339 31.83 37.16 17.15
N GLU A 340 31.29 37.56 18.32
CA GLU A 340 31.76 37.14 19.65
C GLU A 340 31.57 35.62 19.82
N ILE A 341 30.34 35.12 19.57
CA ILE A 341 30.07 33.69 19.64
C ILE A 341 30.95 32.91 18.65
N LYS A 342 31.22 33.49 17.47
CA LYS A 342 32.08 32.86 16.46
C LYS A 342 33.53 32.77 16.93
N GLN A 343 34.03 33.82 17.56
CA GLN A 343 35.40 33.86 18.10
C GLN A 343 35.54 32.85 19.25
N ASP A 344 34.65 32.89 20.23
CA ASP A 344 34.67 31.98 21.37
C ASP A 344 34.52 30.51 20.94
N LEU A 345 33.71 30.25 19.90
CA LEU A 345 33.61 28.92 19.33
C LEU A 345 34.92 28.44 18.68
N ALA A 346 35.65 29.35 18.03
CA ALA A 346 36.95 29.04 17.43
C ALA A 346 38.03 28.82 18.49
N GLU A 347 38.02 29.59 19.56
CA GLU A 347 38.96 29.50 20.69
C GLU A 347 38.68 28.25 21.58
N ALA A 348 37.43 27.78 21.64
CA ALA A 348 37.02 26.66 22.45
C ALA A 348 37.52 25.28 21.96
N ASP A 349 38.33 25.25 20.92
CA ASP A 349 38.99 24.12 20.27
C ASP A 349 38.32 22.76 20.50
N LEU A 350 37.29 22.43 19.69
CA LEU A 350 36.51 21.19 19.76
C LEU A 350 35.61 21.03 20.99
N ILE A 351 34.56 21.83 21.09
CA ILE A 351 33.52 21.61 22.10
C ILE A 351 32.92 20.19 21.92
N LYS A 352 33.08 19.35 22.94
CA LYS A 352 32.48 18.02 22.97
C LYS A 352 30.97 18.13 23.19
N PRO A 353 30.15 17.16 22.73
CA PRO A 353 28.70 17.20 22.93
C PRO A 353 28.24 17.49 24.34
N LYS A 354 28.98 17.03 25.36
CA LYS A 354 28.69 17.30 26.77
C LYS A 354 28.84 18.80 27.18
N ASP A 355 29.60 19.58 26.40
CA ASP A 355 29.91 20.97 26.68
C ASP A 355 28.97 21.95 25.96
N TYR A 356 28.18 21.48 24.98
CA TYR A 356 27.28 22.33 24.18
C TYR A 356 26.28 23.11 25.02
N HIS A 357 25.69 22.47 26.03
CA HIS A 357 24.75 23.15 26.92
C HIS A 357 25.41 24.27 27.70
N LYS A 358 26.63 24.03 28.24
CA LYS A 358 27.41 25.05 28.99
C LYS A 358 27.78 26.20 28.08
N PHE A 359 28.22 25.94 26.84
CA PHE A 359 28.52 26.96 25.86
C PHE A 359 27.32 27.87 25.58
N ILE A 360 26.15 27.28 25.33
CA ILE A 360 24.90 28.03 25.10
C ILE A 360 24.54 28.86 26.35
N GLN A 361 24.69 28.33 27.56
CA GLN A 361 24.40 29.07 28.80
C GLN A 361 25.35 30.25 29.00
N ASN A 362 26.63 30.12 28.67
CA ASN A 362 27.58 31.22 28.75
C ASN A 362 27.22 32.39 27.82
N HIS A 363 26.64 32.08 26.64
CA HIS A 363 26.22 33.07 25.62
C HIS A 363 24.73 33.39 25.65
N ILE A 364 24.00 32.99 26.69
CA ILE A 364 22.54 33.07 26.72
C ILE A 364 22.00 34.49 26.53
N GLN A 365 22.66 35.48 27.05
CA GLN A 365 22.28 36.89 26.95
C GLN A 365 22.35 37.40 25.50
N THR A 366 23.30 36.92 24.72
CA THR A 366 23.48 37.26 23.30
C THR A 366 22.54 36.43 22.40
N ILE A 367 22.37 35.15 22.73
CA ILE A 367 21.58 34.19 21.93
C ILE A 367 20.07 34.47 22.06
N MET A 368 19.56 34.83 23.26
CA MET A 368 18.13 35.00 23.48
C MET A 368 17.46 36.09 22.61
N PRO A 369 18.03 37.29 22.43
CA PRO A 369 17.48 38.27 21.50
C PRO A 369 17.44 37.78 20.06
N LEU A 370 18.49 37.11 19.60
CA LEU A 370 18.56 36.51 18.26
C LEU A 370 17.49 35.41 18.08
N ALA A 371 17.32 34.56 19.09
CA ALA A 371 16.28 33.51 19.07
C ALA A 371 14.86 34.10 19.01
N ARG A 372 14.58 35.15 19.78
CA ARG A 372 13.29 35.86 19.76
C ARG A 372 13.02 36.47 18.40
N LYS A 373 14.01 37.13 17.79
CA LYS A 373 13.91 37.70 16.44
C LYS A 373 13.64 36.63 15.40
N ALA A 374 14.35 35.51 15.46
CA ALA A 374 14.17 34.40 14.54
C ALA A 374 12.77 33.76 14.68
N PHE A 375 12.28 33.60 15.91
CA PHE A 375 10.95 33.06 16.16
C PHE A 375 9.85 34.03 15.69
N ALA A 376 10.00 35.36 15.92
CA ALA A 376 9.05 36.36 15.42
C ALA A 376 8.92 36.29 13.87
N GLY A 377 10.07 36.22 13.17
CA GLY A 377 10.05 36.05 11.71
C GLY A 377 9.41 34.75 11.25
N TYR A 378 9.58 33.63 11.98
CA TYR A 378 8.87 32.41 11.73
C TYR A 378 7.36 32.52 11.98
N ALA A 379 6.97 33.22 13.06
CA ALA A 379 5.55 33.43 13.36
C ALA A 379 4.86 34.27 12.29
N GLU A 380 5.50 35.34 11.81
CA GLU A 380 4.98 36.13 10.68
C GLU A 380 4.79 35.25 9.43
N TYR A 381 5.77 34.41 9.09
CA TYR A 381 5.68 33.47 7.98
C TYR A 381 4.52 32.48 8.16
N ALA A 382 4.38 31.84 9.31
CA ALA A 382 3.33 30.87 9.58
C ALA A 382 1.94 31.52 9.57
N GLN A 383 1.81 32.73 10.13
CA GLN A 383 0.55 33.50 10.14
C GLN A 383 0.12 33.92 8.74
N ALA A 384 1.07 34.24 7.84
CA ALA A 384 0.77 34.57 6.45
C ALA A 384 0.14 33.40 5.67
N LEU A 385 0.43 32.14 6.07
CA LEU A 385 -0.11 30.93 5.49
C LEU A 385 -1.40 30.43 6.17
N ALA A 386 -1.70 30.91 7.38
CA ALA A 386 -2.74 30.31 8.22
C ALA A 386 -4.19 30.68 7.85
N GLY A 387 -4.39 31.50 6.83
CA GLY A 387 -5.74 31.99 6.47
C GLY A 387 -6.33 32.96 7.51
N GLY A 388 -7.63 32.90 7.73
CA GLY A 388 -8.35 33.82 8.62
C GLY A 388 -8.08 33.59 10.11
N LYS A 389 -8.13 34.67 10.91
CA LYS A 389 -8.04 34.59 12.38
C LYS A 389 -9.19 33.72 12.95
N ASN A 390 -8.92 32.97 14.01
CA ASN A 390 -9.87 32.10 14.73
C ASN A 390 -10.40 30.89 13.94
N GLN A 391 -9.87 30.59 12.75
CA GLN A 391 -10.21 29.37 12.03
C GLN A 391 -9.39 28.20 12.59
N LYS A 392 -10.01 27.03 12.73
CA LYS A 392 -9.31 25.82 13.13
C LYS A 392 -8.51 25.25 11.98
N ILE A 393 -7.23 24.97 12.21
CA ILE A 393 -6.25 24.58 11.20
C ILE A 393 -5.84 23.12 11.42
N GLY A 394 -5.85 22.34 10.33
CA GLY A 394 -5.25 21.00 10.31
C GLY A 394 -3.78 21.08 9.93
N ILE A 395 -2.89 20.53 10.74
CA ILE A 395 -1.47 20.38 10.42
C ILE A 395 -1.23 18.95 9.93
N ILE A 396 -0.91 18.80 8.65
CA ILE A 396 -0.78 17.51 7.98
C ILE A 396 0.69 17.07 7.97
N ASP A 397 0.97 15.98 8.67
CA ASP A 397 2.30 15.38 8.81
C ASP A 397 2.18 13.85 8.64
N THR A 398 3.28 13.12 8.49
CA THR A 398 3.22 11.65 8.31
C THR A 398 3.42 10.91 9.62
N VAL A 399 4.63 10.80 10.10
CA VAL A 399 4.96 10.00 11.29
C VAL A 399 5.59 10.87 12.36
N THR A 400 5.04 10.84 13.55
CA THR A 400 5.59 11.61 14.67
C THR A 400 5.80 10.76 15.91
N GLY A 401 6.84 11.10 16.69
CA GLY A 401 7.06 10.58 18.04
C GLY A 401 7.12 11.71 19.08
N GLU A 402 7.29 12.96 18.65
CA GLU A 402 7.51 14.10 19.53
C GLU A 402 6.66 15.34 19.17
N PHE A 403 5.85 15.27 18.11
CA PHE A 403 5.00 16.38 17.64
C PHE A 403 5.78 17.68 17.37
N SER A 404 7.04 17.59 16.91
CA SER A 404 7.92 18.74 16.78
C SER A 404 7.42 19.79 15.81
N SER A 405 6.90 19.38 14.64
CA SER A 405 6.32 20.28 13.64
C SER A 405 5.06 20.96 14.17
N GLN A 406 4.14 20.21 14.75
CA GLN A 406 2.92 20.76 15.33
C GLN A 406 3.21 21.75 16.46
N ARG A 407 4.14 21.43 17.36
CA ARG A 407 4.53 22.32 18.46
C ARG A 407 5.09 23.66 17.96
N LEU A 408 5.96 23.61 16.95
CA LEU A 408 6.52 24.82 16.36
C LEU A 408 5.41 25.68 15.72
N ILE A 409 4.59 25.09 14.87
CA ILE A 409 3.52 25.80 14.16
C ILE A 409 2.47 26.35 15.14
N GLN A 410 2.01 25.53 16.09
CA GLN A 410 1.06 25.95 17.13
C GLN A 410 1.56 27.11 17.97
N SER A 411 2.87 27.16 18.24
CA SER A 411 3.46 28.26 19.01
C SER A 411 3.52 29.56 18.21
N ALA A 412 3.51 29.49 16.88
CA ALA A 412 3.59 30.62 15.98
C ALA A 412 2.21 31.16 15.59
N LEU A 413 1.15 30.36 15.73
CA LEU A 413 -0.19 30.70 15.31
C LEU A 413 -1.10 31.04 16.49
N PRO A 414 -1.97 32.07 16.35
CA PRO A 414 -3.04 32.35 17.31
C PRO A 414 -4.24 31.38 17.14
N ASN A 415 -4.28 30.64 16.07
CA ASN A 415 -5.38 29.76 15.69
C ASN A 415 -5.39 28.46 16.51
N PRO A 416 -6.58 27.87 16.80
CA PRO A 416 -6.65 26.50 17.26
C PRO A 416 -6.16 25.55 16.18
N VAL A 417 -5.32 24.57 16.54
CA VAL A 417 -4.73 23.63 15.60
C VAL A 417 -5.01 22.17 16.01
N CYS A 418 -5.20 21.32 15.03
CA CYS A 418 -5.28 19.87 15.18
C CYS A 418 -4.20 19.21 14.32
N GLY A 419 -3.33 18.39 14.91
CA GLY A 419 -2.36 17.60 14.17
C GLY A 419 -3.02 16.42 13.50
N MET A 420 -2.77 16.22 12.21
CA MET A 420 -3.22 15.06 11.44
C MET A 420 -2.00 14.23 11.10
N TYR A 421 -2.02 12.94 11.49
CA TYR A 421 -0.87 12.06 11.34
C TYR A 421 -1.24 10.75 10.64
N TRP A 422 -0.34 10.25 9.81
CA TRP A 422 -0.45 8.90 9.28
C TRP A 422 -0.26 7.88 10.40
N SER A 423 0.75 8.09 11.27
CA SER A 423 1.01 7.26 12.46
C SER A 423 1.68 8.07 13.56
N ILE A 424 1.36 7.73 14.80
CA ILE A 424 1.99 8.27 16.01
C ILE A 424 2.77 7.14 16.67
N LEU A 425 4.11 7.27 16.78
CA LEU A 425 4.99 6.20 17.28
C LEU A 425 4.95 6.05 18.80
N ASN A 426 4.84 7.17 19.52
CA ASN A 426 4.73 7.22 20.97
C ASN A 426 3.75 8.32 21.34
N LEU A 427 2.72 7.97 22.13
CA LEU A 427 1.89 8.98 22.79
C LEU A 427 2.55 9.28 24.14
N PRO A 428 3.10 10.49 24.37
CA PRO A 428 3.52 10.89 25.69
C PRO A 428 2.31 10.83 26.65
N GLU A 429 2.50 10.37 27.88
CA GLU A 429 1.43 10.21 28.88
C GLU A 429 0.63 11.49 29.15
N GLN A 430 1.12 12.66 28.73
CA GLN A 430 0.45 13.96 28.84
C GLN A 430 0.49 14.72 27.51
N THR A 431 -0.19 14.23 26.49
CA THR A 431 -0.30 15.00 25.25
C THR A 431 -1.48 15.97 25.35
N VAL A 432 -1.20 17.25 25.65
CA VAL A 432 -2.18 18.35 25.71
C VAL A 432 -2.58 18.84 24.30
N MET A 433 -2.09 18.19 23.24
CA MET A 433 -2.24 18.65 21.85
C MET A 433 -3.34 17.88 21.16
N GLU A 434 -4.29 18.61 20.55
CA GLU A 434 -5.31 17.98 19.72
C GLU A 434 -4.68 17.32 18.48
N ASN A 435 -4.98 16.06 18.28
CA ASN A 435 -4.48 15.30 17.15
C ASN A 435 -5.48 14.26 16.66
N ASN A 436 -5.31 13.82 15.41
CA ASN A 436 -6.04 12.73 14.80
C ASN A 436 -5.04 11.84 14.05
N CYS A 437 -5.24 10.53 14.09
CA CYS A 437 -4.34 9.56 13.53
C CYS A 437 -5.08 8.64 12.55
N TYR A 438 -4.51 8.44 11.36
CA TYR A 438 -5.07 7.55 10.34
C TYR A 438 -4.91 6.07 10.72
N LEU A 439 -3.75 5.70 11.28
CA LEU A 439 -3.53 4.37 11.82
C LEU A 439 -4.06 4.33 13.27
N GLU A 440 -5.31 3.95 13.43
CA GLU A 440 -5.94 3.77 14.74
C GLU A 440 -5.31 2.60 15.49
N ASN A 441 -5.15 2.75 16.82
CA ASN A 441 -4.60 1.73 17.72
C ASN A 441 -3.20 1.25 17.37
N THR A 442 -2.27 2.12 17.54
CA THR A 442 -0.86 1.75 17.66
C THR A 442 -0.57 1.17 19.04
N GLU A 443 -1.19 0.03 19.39
CA GLU A 443 -0.58 -0.79 20.42
C GLU A 443 0.74 -1.33 19.84
N PRO A 444 1.91 -0.84 20.32
CA PRO A 444 3.21 -1.19 19.72
C PRO A 444 3.54 -2.68 19.89
N GLU A 445 2.71 -3.42 20.62
CA GLU A 445 3.03 -4.74 21.13
C GLU A 445 2.36 -5.91 20.40
N THR A 446 1.37 -5.69 19.54
CA THR A 446 0.64 -6.78 18.88
C THR A 446 0.85 -6.84 17.37
N GLY A 447 1.46 -7.92 16.90
CA GLY A 447 1.39 -8.45 15.51
C GLY A 447 1.85 -7.49 14.39
N SER A 448 0.93 -7.07 13.54
CA SER A 448 1.18 -6.35 12.28
C SER A 448 1.77 -4.95 12.49
N CYS A 449 1.32 -4.22 13.48
CA CYS A 449 1.82 -2.87 13.77
C CYS A 449 3.29 -2.85 14.18
N LYS A 450 3.80 -3.93 14.77
CA LYS A 450 5.19 -4.02 15.25
C LYS A 450 6.24 -4.01 14.14
N ILE A 451 5.97 -4.63 12.99
CA ILE A 451 6.88 -4.58 11.83
C ILE A 451 6.91 -3.16 11.27
N PHE A 452 5.75 -2.52 11.17
CA PHE A 452 5.64 -1.15 10.71
C PHE A 452 6.36 -0.17 11.64
N THR A 453 6.12 -0.20 12.95
CA THR A 453 6.77 0.69 13.92
C THR A 453 8.30 0.56 13.95
N THR A 454 8.83 -0.61 13.57
CA THR A 454 10.28 -0.82 13.44
C THR A 454 10.83 -0.29 12.12
N ASN A 455 9.99 -0.18 11.08
CA ASN A 455 10.37 0.22 9.73
C ASN A 455 9.65 1.49 9.24
N TRP A 456 9.21 2.37 10.14
CA TRP A 456 8.51 3.61 9.83
C TRP A 456 9.29 4.51 8.83
N ASN A 457 10.60 4.42 8.82
CA ASN A 457 11.44 5.10 7.83
C ASN A 457 11.10 4.70 6.38
N PHE A 458 10.56 3.50 6.15
CA PHE A 458 10.11 3.11 4.84
C PHE A 458 8.90 3.94 4.40
N MET A 459 7.98 4.23 5.32
CA MET A 459 6.85 5.14 5.03
C MET A 459 7.30 6.56 4.76
N GLU A 460 8.24 7.09 5.55
CA GLU A 460 8.84 8.40 5.27
C GLU A 460 9.53 8.45 3.90
N PHE A 461 10.12 7.34 3.47
CA PHE A 461 10.70 7.25 2.13
C PHE A 461 9.64 7.24 1.03
N LEU A 462 8.51 6.55 1.24
CA LEU A 462 7.41 6.48 0.28
C LEU A 462 6.64 7.80 0.17
N ILE A 463 6.48 8.52 1.29
CA ILE A 463 5.70 9.75 1.38
C ILE A 463 6.63 10.88 1.86
N THR A 464 7.38 11.46 0.94
CA THR A 464 8.30 12.57 1.19
C THR A 464 8.24 13.57 0.02
N SER A 465 9.33 14.25 -0.27
CA SER A 465 9.45 15.17 -1.41
C SER A 465 10.78 15.00 -2.15
N PRO A 466 10.93 15.54 -3.36
CA PRO A 466 12.22 15.62 -4.01
C PRO A 466 13.14 16.69 -3.41
N GLU A 467 12.64 17.49 -2.48
CA GLU A 467 13.39 18.60 -1.88
C GLU A 467 14.55 18.09 -1.03
N TYR A 468 15.63 18.88 -1.02
CA TYR A 468 16.74 18.69 -0.09
C TYR A 468 16.42 19.23 1.31
N PRO A 469 17.17 18.84 2.35
CA PRO A 469 17.05 19.44 3.67
C PRO A 469 17.29 20.95 3.62
N ILE A 470 16.50 21.71 4.37
CA ILE A 470 16.68 23.15 4.47
C ILE A 470 17.52 23.52 5.70
N LYS A 471 18.39 24.51 5.52
CA LYS A 471 19.21 25.10 6.61
C LYS A 471 18.43 26.13 7.40
N ASN A 472 17.61 26.93 6.71
CA ASN A 472 16.90 28.05 7.32
C ASN A 472 15.74 28.51 6.41
N LEU A 473 14.97 29.46 6.92
CA LEU A 473 14.03 30.27 6.14
C LEU A 473 14.54 31.69 6.06
N HIS A 474 14.55 32.25 4.86
CA HIS A 474 14.84 33.66 4.64
C HIS A 474 13.63 34.31 3.96
N ASN A 475 13.00 35.27 4.63
CA ASN A 475 11.76 35.91 4.16
C ASN A 475 10.69 34.87 3.73
N GLY A 476 10.47 33.85 4.54
CA GLY A 476 9.50 32.79 4.26
C GLY A 476 9.90 31.78 3.18
N LYS A 477 11.06 31.95 2.54
CA LYS A 477 11.58 31.04 1.51
C LYS A 477 12.61 30.06 2.10
N PRO A 478 12.61 28.78 1.70
CA PRO A 478 13.59 27.82 2.16
C PRO A 478 14.99 28.13 1.62
N VAL A 479 15.97 28.08 2.51
CA VAL A 479 17.40 28.10 2.17
C VAL A 479 17.89 26.66 2.25
N TYR A 480 18.14 26.05 1.11
CA TYR A 480 18.60 24.66 1.02
C TYR A 480 20.08 24.53 1.34
N GLU A 481 20.49 23.30 1.66
CA GLU A 481 21.89 22.95 1.79
C GLU A 481 22.59 23.04 0.43
N GLU A 482 23.68 23.84 0.34
CA GLU A 482 24.40 24.06 -0.92
C GLU A 482 25.06 22.79 -1.45
N ASN A 483 25.55 21.94 -0.55
CA ASN A 483 26.21 20.67 -0.85
C ASN A 483 25.46 19.52 -0.16
N PRO A 484 24.30 19.11 -0.69
CA PRO A 484 23.57 17.99 -0.12
C PRO A 484 24.39 16.70 -0.21
N SER A 485 24.24 15.82 0.76
CA SER A 485 24.92 14.52 0.74
C SER A 485 24.54 13.70 -0.49
N SER A 486 25.44 12.82 -0.93
CA SER A 486 25.17 11.89 -2.06
C SER A 486 23.89 11.05 -1.81
N TYR A 487 23.54 10.80 -0.55
CA TYR A 487 22.34 10.07 -0.17
C TYR A 487 21.06 10.88 -0.40
N GLU A 488 21.07 12.17 -0.10
CA GLU A 488 19.94 13.07 -0.38
C GLU A 488 19.75 13.26 -1.89
N ILE A 489 20.84 13.36 -2.67
CA ILE A 489 20.78 13.42 -4.12
C ILE A 489 20.14 12.13 -4.68
N THR A 490 20.57 10.96 -4.18
CA THR A 490 20.02 9.67 -4.61
C THR A 490 18.54 9.56 -4.24
N ARG A 491 18.16 9.92 -2.99
CA ARG A 491 16.79 9.94 -2.54
C ARG A 491 15.89 10.81 -3.41
N SER A 492 16.32 12.06 -3.64
CA SER A 492 15.59 13.03 -4.47
C SER A 492 15.35 12.52 -5.89
N ARG A 493 16.37 11.92 -6.51
CA ARG A 493 16.27 11.34 -7.85
C ARG A 493 15.24 10.21 -7.89
N CYS A 494 15.37 9.24 -7.00
CA CYS A 494 14.45 8.08 -6.95
C CYS A 494 13.02 8.52 -6.63
N TYR A 495 12.87 9.51 -5.77
CA TYR A 495 11.56 9.97 -5.32
C TYR A 495 10.72 10.59 -6.46
N LYS A 496 11.34 11.23 -7.44
CA LYS A 496 10.62 11.78 -8.60
C LYS A 496 9.81 10.73 -9.36
N ASP A 497 10.33 9.51 -9.44
CA ASP A 497 9.62 8.42 -10.10
C ASP A 497 8.63 7.72 -9.15
N ILE A 498 8.93 7.64 -7.85
CA ILE A 498 7.97 7.22 -6.82
C ILE A 498 6.72 8.12 -6.85
N GLU A 499 6.90 9.44 -6.88
CA GLU A 499 5.82 10.41 -6.98
C GLU A 499 4.94 10.18 -8.21
N LYS A 500 5.54 10.02 -9.40
CA LYS A 500 4.79 9.74 -10.64
C LYS A 500 3.95 8.47 -10.51
N GLY A 501 4.53 7.41 -9.96
CA GLY A 501 3.82 6.15 -9.74
C GLY A 501 2.66 6.30 -8.76
N ALA A 502 2.88 7.02 -7.65
CA ALA A 502 1.84 7.28 -6.66
C ALA A 502 0.67 8.10 -7.22
N LEU A 503 0.96 9.16 -7.98
CA LEU A 503 -0.06 9.98 -8.62
C LEU A 503 -0.83 9.18 -9.69
N GLN A 504 -0.15 8.30 -10.43
CA GLN A 504 -0.79 7.42 -11.40
C GLN A 504 -1.76 6.44 -10.72
N PHE A 505 -1.38 5.84 -9.59
CA PHE A 505 -2.31 5.01 -8.80
C PHE A 505 -3.57 5.80 -8.40
N CYS A 506 -3.39 7.01 -7.87
CA CYS A 506 -4.50 7.86 -7.46
C CYS A 506 -5.42 8.22 -8.65
N LYS A 507 -4.85 8.51 -9.81
CA LYS A 507 -5.59 8.77 -11.04
C LYS A 507 -6.41 7.54 -11.45
N GLU A 508 -5.79 6.37 -11.54
CA GLU A 508 -6.44 5.12 -11.97
C GLU A 508 -7.57 4.70 -11.02
N ILE A 509 -7.40 4.85 -9.71
CA ILE A 509 -8.43 4.51 -8.73
C ILE A 509 -9.61 5.50 -8.79
N ASN A 510 -9.33 6.80 -8.96
CA ASN A 510 -10.37 7.81 -9.12
C ASN A 510 -11.16 7.63 -10.43
N GLU A 511 -10.50 7.27 -11.52
CA GLU A 511 -11.16 6.96 -12.78
C GLU A 511 -12.02 5.71 -12.66
N LEU A 512 -11.48 4.64 -12.05
CA LEU A 512 -12.19 3.36 -11.89
C LEU A 512 -13.46 3.50 -11.06
N PHE A 513 -13.38 4.24 -9.96
CA PHE A 513 -14.49 4.42 -9.01
C PHE A 513 -15.16 5.81 -9.10
N LYS A 514 -14.90 6.57 -10.18
CA LYS A 514 -15.48 7.90 -10.41
C LYS A 514 -15.31 8.85 -9.21
N GLY A 515 -14.13 8.83 -8.59
CA GLY A 515 -13.80 9.69 -7.45
C GLY A 515 -14.42 9.28 -6.10
N GLN A 516 -15.13 8.16 -6.06
CA GLN A 516 -15.71 7.66 -4.81
C GLN A 516 -14.63 7.10 -3.87
N ASP A 517 -14.90 7.17 -2.57
CA ASP A 517 -13.98 6.67 -1.56
C ASP A 517 -14.10 5.14 -1.43
N ILE A 518 -12.98 4.45 -1.64
CA ILE A 518 -12.89 2.99 -1.43
C ILE A 518 -12.55 2.60 0.01
N CYS A 519 -12.49 3.55 0.93
CA CYS A 519 -12.25 3.31 2.35
C CYS A 519 -11.03 2.43 2.65
N LEU A 520 -9.85 2.77 2.13
CA LEU A 520 -8.59 2.16 2.58
C LEU A 520 -8.32 2.62 4.02
N SER A 521 -8.20 1.69 4.97
CA SER A 521 -7.83 2.02 6.35
C SER A 521 -6.31 1.98 6.56
N GLY A 522 -5.83 2.67 7.59
CA GLY A 522 -4.41 2.60 7.97
C GLY A 522 -3.96 1.18 8.28
N THR A 523 -4.82 0.37 8.90
CA THR A 523 -4.56 -1.05 9.18
C THR A 523 -4.42 -1.87 7.90
N ASP A 524 -5.30 -1.67 6.89
CA ASP A 524 -5.20 -2.37 5.60
C ASP A 524 -3.85 -2.10 4.93
N ILE A 525 -3.43 -0.83 4.92
CA ILE A 525 -2.16 -0.41 4.33
C ILE A 525 -0.97 -1.00 5.09
N VAL A 526 -0.99 -0.98 6.42
CA VAL A 526 0.08 -1.56 7.24
C VAL A 526 0.20 -3.06 7.01
N GLU A 527 -0.91 -3.79 6.98
CA GLU A 527 -0.91 -5.22 6.72
C GLU A 527 -0.38 -5.56 5.32
N TYR A 528 -0.75 -4.77 4.33
CA TYR A 528 -0.26 -4.90 2.97
C TYR A 528 1.26 -4.63 2.88
N ILE A 529 1.75 -3.52 3.44
CA ILE A 529 3.17 -3.18 3.46
C ILE A 529 3.99 -4.19 4.26
N ASN A 530 3.46 -4.70 5.37
CA ASN A 530 4.15 -5.72 6.16
C ASN A 530 4.41 -7.01 5.39
N CYS A 531 3.51 -7.41 4.49
CA CYS A 531 3.75 -8.55 3.61
C CYS A 531 4.96 -8.32 2.69
N PHE A 532 5.09 -7.12 2.14
CA PHE A 532 6.24 -6.72 1.33
C PHE A 532 7.53 -6.68 2.16
N LEU A 533 7.52 -6.01 3.31
CA LEU A 533 8.69 -5.91 4.20
C LEU A 533 9.15 -7.28 4.72
N ALA A 534 8.20 -8.23 4.85
CA ALA A 534 8.51 -9.58 5.25
C ALA A 534 9.14 -10.44 4.13
N ASN A 535 8.84 -10.14 2.87
CA ASN A 535 9.19 -10.96 1.72
C ASN A 535 9.77 -10.14 0.55
N PRO A 536 10.82 -9.33 0.78
CA PRO A 536 11.46 -8.58 -0.29
C PRO A 536 12.13 -9.52 -1.28
N ASP A 537 12.10 -9.16 -2.55
CA ASP A 537 12.78 -9.91 -3.60
C ASP A 537 14.20 -9.37 -3.88
N LYS A 538 14.90 -9.97 -4.85
CA LYS A 538 16.26 -9.56 -5.20
C LYS A 538 16.30 -8.16 -5.82
N ALA A 539 15.27 -7.77 -6.55
CA ALA A 539 15.20 -6.45 -7.19
C ALA A 539 15.03 -5.36 -6.12
N ASP A 540 14.24 -5.63 -5.08
CA ASP A 540 14.06 -4.71 -3.96
C ASP A 540 15.40 -4.40 -3.28
N PHE A 541 16.18 -5.42 -2.93
CA PHE A 541 17.49 -5.21 -2.32
C PHE A 541 18.48 -4.52 -3.26
N LYS A 542 18.47 -4.87 -4.56
CA LYS A 542 19.35 -4.28 -5.55
C LYS A 542 19.13 -2.77 -5.64
N ASN A 543 17.90 -2.33 -5.70
CA ASN A 543 17.55 -0.92 -5.87
C ASN A 543 17.66 -0.13 -4.57
N MET A 544 17.29 -0.73 -3.42
CA MET A 544 17.26 -0.02 -2.13
C MET A 544 18.60 0.01 -1.38
N LYS A 545 19.64 -0.70 -1.85
CA LYS A 545 20.93 -0.80 -1.15
C LYS A 545 21.62 0.54 -0.88
N GLU A 546 21.40 1.53 -1.73
CA GLU A 546 22.03 2.85 -1.64
C GLU A 546 21.16 3.88 -0.89
N ILE A 547 19.91 3.53 -0.60
CA ILE A 547 19.00 4.42 0.11
C ILE A 547 19.38 4.50 1.59
N ARG A 548 19.57 5.73 2.07
CA ARG A 548 19.90 6.02 3.46
C ARG A 548 18.99 7.11 4.00
N PHE A 549 18.83 7.11 5.32
CA PHE A 549 18.04 8.09 6.07
C PHE A 549 18.90 8.86 7.04
N GLY A 550 18.62 10.14 7.22
CA GLY A 550 19.14 10.92 8.31
C GLY A 550 18.59 10.40 9.65
N GLU A 551 19.46 9.96 10.55
CA GLU A 551 19.08 9.45 11.87
C GLU A 551 18.92 10.59 12.88
N ASP A 552 19.60 11.70 12.63
CA ASP A 552 19.59 12.91 13.45
C ASP A 552 18.89 14.08 12.77
N SER A 553 18.47 15.05 13.57
CA SER A 553 17.76 16.26 13.10
C SER A 553 18.64 17.17 12.23
N ALA A 554 19.96 17.02 12.31
CA ALA A 554 20.94 17.83 11.60
C ALA A 554 21.42 17.15 10.29
N HIS A 555 20.91 15.98 9.96
CA HIS A 555 21.31 15.18 8.78
C HIS A 555 22.82 14.92 8.69
N THR A 556 23.48 14.76 9.86
CA THR A 556 24.92 14.46 9.94
C THR A 556 25.19 12.95 9.93
N LYS A 557 24.22 12.15 10.37
CA LYS A 557 24.32 10.70 10.47
C LYS A 557 23.28 10.02 9.60
N TYR A 558 23.76 9.20 8.65
CA TYR A 558 22.91 8.44 7.72
C TYR A 558 23.02 6.95 7.99
N VAL A 559 21.87 6.28 8.08
CA VAL A 559 21.76 4.82 8.24
C VAL A 559 21.13 4.19 6.99
N PRO A 560 21.61 3.02 6.53
CA PRO A 560 21.03 2.37 5.37
C PRO A 560 19.63 1.87 5.67
N LEU A 561 18.74 1.95 4.66
CA LEU A 561 17.41 1.34 4.73
C LEU A 561 17.53 -0.17 4.84
N THR A 562 18.44 -0.75 4.06
CA THR A 562 18.69 -2.18 4.03
C THR A 562 20.18 -2.50 3.85
N VAL A 563 20.60 -3.68 4.30
CA VAL A 563 21.93 -4.25 3.98
C VAL A 563 21.74 -5.28 2.88
N TYR A 564 22.28 -4.98 1.72
CA TYR A 564 22.04 -5.74 0.49
C TYR A 564 22.62 -7.16 0.49
N ALA A 565 23.84 -7.34 1.01
CA ALA A 565 24.47 -8.67 1.09
C ALA A 565 25.57 -8.68 2.15
N CYS A 566 25.64 -9.78 2.91
CA CYS A 566 26.90 -10.18 3.51
C CYS A 566 27.73 -10.88 2.43
N GLY A 567 28.85 -10.30 2.04
CA GLY A 567 29.83 -10.96 1.17
C GLY A 567 30.47 -12.17 1.86
N LYS A 568 31.22 -12.99 1.12
CA LYS A 568 31.95 -14.14 1.69
C LYS A 568 32.87 -13.72 2.86
N GLY A 569 33.46 -12.52 2.81
CA GLY A 569 34.31 -11.99 3.86
C GLY A 569 33.58 -11.65 5.17
N GLU A 570 32.32 -11.20 5.08
CA GLU A 570 31.52 -10.89 6.27
C GLU A 570 30.91 -12.15 6.90
N LEU A 571 30.62 -13.19 6.11
CA LEU A 571 30.24 -14.51 6.61
C LEU A 571 31.37 -15.16 7.43
N LEU A 572 32.63 -14.88 7.08
CA LEU A 572 33.81 -15.34 7.84
C LEU A 572 34.05 -14.54 9.13
N HIS A 573 33.43 -13.35 9.25
CA HIS A 573 33.54 -12.47 10.41
C HIS A 573 32.16 -12.13 11.01
N PRO A 574 31.50 -13.07 11.71
CA PRO A 574 30.12 -12.93 12.17
C PRO A 574 29.88 -11.69 13.05
N MET A 575 30.87 -11.27 13.85
CA MET A 575 30.75 -10.04 14.67
C MET A 575 30.73 -8.77 13.83
N LYS A 576 31.43 -8.73 12.68
CA LYS A 576 31.43 -7.62 11.75
C LYS A 576 30.10 -7.56 10.99
N ALA A 577 29.61 -8.73 10.55
CA ALA A 577 28.28 -8.88 9.95
C ALA A 577 27.18 -8.43 10.91
N LEU A 578 27.23 -8.82 12.17
CA LEU A 578 26.27 -8.42 13.21
C LEU A 578 26.30 -6.89 13.46
N LYS A 579 27.48 -6.25 13.42
CA LYS A 579 27.59 -4.79 13.55
C LYS A 579 26.94 -4.07 12.37
N LEU A 580 27.13 -4.55 11.15
CA LEU A 580 26.47 -4.02 9.96
C LEU A 580 24.95 -4.20 10.02
N LEU A 581 24.50 -5.39 10.43
CA LEU A 581 23.07 -5.71 10.55
C LEU A 581 22.37 -4.91 11.65
N LYS A 582 23.08 -4.47 12.71
CA LYS A 582 22.53 -3.53 13.72
C LYS A 582 22.09 -2.20 13.12
N GLN A 583 22.70 -1.78 12.05
CA GLN A 583 22.43 -0.50 11.38
C GLN A 583 21.32 -0.63 10.31
N ALA A 584 21.04 -1.86 9.84
CA ALA A 584 20.07 -2.10 8.80
C ALA A 584 18.64 -2.24 9.35
N ARG A 585 17.66 -1.77 8.59
CA ARG A 585 16.23 -1.86 8.90
C ARG A 585 15.58 -3.07 8.24
N TRP A 586 16.14 -3.53 7.14
CA TRP A 586 15.59 -4.58 6.29
C TRP A 586 16.66 -5.64 5.96
N PHE A 587 16.31 -6.94 5.99
CA PHE A 587 17.28 -8.03 5.93
C PHE A 587 16.93 -9.11 4.90
N THR A 588 17.94 -9.66 4.21
CA THR A 588 17.82 -10.86 3.37
C THR A 588 17.66 -12.12 4.21
N PHE A 589 17.21 -13.22 3.59
CA PHE A 589 17.10 -14.52 4.28
C PHE A 589 18.40 -15.03 4.92
N PRO A 590 19.56 -15.02 4.25
CA PRO A 590 20.83 -15.42 4.87
C PRO A 590 21.20 -14.55 6.07
N GLN A 591 20.94 -13.24 6.01
CA GLN A 591 21.18 -12.30 7.11
C GLN A 591 20.26 -12.60 8.30
N LYS A 592 18.97 -12.92 8.05
CA LYS A 592 18.03 -13.35 9.08
C LYS A 592 18.50 -14.64 9.77
N LEU A 593 19.04 -15.59 9.01
CA LEU A 593 19.57 -16.84 9.56
C LEU A 593 20.78 -16.58 10.47
N ILE A 594 21.72 -15.75 10.07
CA ILE A 594 22.88 -15.36 10.87
C ILE A 594 22.43 -14.73 12.20
N LEU A 595 21.45 -13.85 12.17
CA LEU A 595 20.91 -13.19 13.37
C LEU A 595 20.21 -14.16 14.31
N VAL A 596 19.46 -15.13 13.77
CA VAL A 596 18.81 -16.18 14.56
C VAL A 596 19.84 -17.08 15.22
N LEU A 597 20.87 -17.49 14.50
CA LEU A 597 21.96 -18.32 15.05
C LEU A 597 22.80 -17.59 16.11
N ALA A 598 22.89 -16.26 16.00
CA ALA A 598 23.60 -15.41 16.97
C ALA A 598 22.73 -14.99 18.17
N SER A 599 21.43 -15.26 18.16
CA SER A 599 20.49 -14.85 19.23
C SER A 599 20.80 -15.44 20.61
N PRO A 600 21.32 -16.69 20.75
CA PRO A 600 21.72 -17.24 22.03
C PRO A 600 22.81 -16.45 22.76
N LEU A 601 23.52 -15.59 22.03
CA LEU A 601 24.61 -14.75 22.58
C LEU A 601 24.12 -13.46 23.25
N LYS A 602 22.83 -13.34 23.62
CA LYS A 602 22.21 -12.19 24.31
C LYS A 602 22.47 -10.83 23.64
N LEU A 603 22.56 -10.79 22.33
CA LEU A 603 22.69 -9.55 21.58
C LEU A 603 21.33 -8.83 21.50
N LYS A 604 21.06 -7.89 22.41
CA LYS A 604 19.93 -6.95 22.32
C LYS A 604 20.05 -6.12 21.04
N MET A 605 19.33 -6.53 19.98
CA MET A 605 19.35 -5.86 18.70
C MET A 605 17.96 -5.31 18.36
N ARG A 606 17.87 -4.02 17.94
CA ARG A 606 16.62 -3.43 17.42
C ARG A 606 16.00 -4.27 16.28
N GLY A 607 16.81 -4.89 15.43
CA GLY A 607 16.37 -5.75 14.34
C GLY A 607 15.90 -7.16 14.73
N LEU A 608 16.20 -7.65 15.93
CA LEU A 608 15.85 -9.02 16.35
C LEU A 608 14.33 -9.23 16.42
N ARG A 609 13.56 -8.21 16.86
CA ARG A 609 12.11 -8.26 16.93
C ARG A 609 11.46 -8.42 15.54
N VAL A 610 12.01 -7.79 14.52
CA VAL A 610 11.55 -7.94 13.13
C VAL A 610 11.81 -9.37 12.64
N ILE A 611 12.96 -9.94 12.99
CA ILE A 611 13.33 -11.30 12.63
C ILE A 611 12.41 -12.33 13.28
N GLN A 612 12.05 -12.16 14.55
CA GLN A 612 11.10 -13.05 15.23
C GLN A 612 9.73 -13.07 14.57
N LEU A 613 9.21 -11.90 14.16
CA LEU A 613 7.89 -11.78 13.56
C LEU A 613 7.83 -12.27 12.10
N THR A 614 8.91 -12.13 11.35
CA THR A 614 8.94 -12.51 9.93
C THR A 614 9.52 -13.90 9.68
N PHE A 615 10.47 -14.34 10.48
CA PHE A 615 11.20 -15.60 10.27
C PHE A 615 10.47 -16.81 10.88
N LEU A 616 9.86 -16.70 12.06
CA LEU A 616 9.12 -17.79 12.68
C LEU A 616 7.93 -18.29 11.84
N PRO A 617 7.07 -17.45 11.29
CA PRO A 617 6.02 -17.90 10.37
C PRO A 617 6.58 -18.55 9.09
N TYR A 618 7.69 -18.05 8.56
CA TYR A 618 8.34 -18.60 7.37
C TYR A 618 8.98 -19.96 7.62
N LEU A 619 9.67 -20.13 8.76
CA LEU A 619 10.20 -21.45 9.20
C LEU A 619 9.06 -22.42 9.48
N GLY A 620 8.00 -21.99 10.15
CA GLY A 620 6.83 -22.81 10.43
C GLY A 620 6.13 -23.29 9.17
N ARG A 621 6.05 -22.46 8.11
CA ARG A 621 5.49 -22.87 6.81
C ARG A 621 6.36 -23.88 6.09
N ARG A 622 7.67 -23.66 6.00
CA ARG A 622 8.58 -24.67 5.40
C ARG A 622 8.63 -25.93 6.23
N TYR A 623 8.48 -25.83 7.55
CA TYR A 623 8.41 -26.98 8.43
C TYR A 623 7.18 -27.87 8.17
N LEU A 624 6.02 -27.24 7.93
CA LEU A 624 4.77 -27.94 7.61
C LEU A 624 4.76 -28.52 6.18
N THR A 625 5.49 -27.93 5.24
CA THR A 625 5.60 -28.41 3.86
C THR A 625 6.68 -29.49 3.66
N PHE A 626 7.72 -29.50 4.47
CA PHE A 626 8.72 -30.56 4.50
C PHE A 626 8.50 -31.40 5.76
N LYS A 627 8.05 -32.63 5.65
CA LYS A 627 7.99 -33.62 6.74
C LYS A 627 9.39 -33.73 7.38
N LEU A 628 9.69 -32.88 8.37
CA LEU A 628 11.00 -32.82 9.01
C LEU A 628 11.15 -33.94 10.04
N GLN A 629 12.31 -34.59 10.02
CA GLN A 629 12.66 -35.65 10.93
C GLN A 629 12.70 -35.20 12.42
N PRO A 630 12.52 -36.14 13.40
CA PRO A 630 12.36 -35.83 14.83
C PRO A 630 13.44 -34.93 15.45
N ALA A 631 14.70 -35.04 15.02
CA ALA A 631 15.82 -34.25 15.54
C ALA A 631 15.69 -32.71 15.26
N LYS A 632 15.06 -32.34 14.15
CA LYS A 632 14.79 -30.92 13.83
C LYS A 632 13.61 -30.37 14.61
N ARG A 633 12.72 -31.24 15.09
CA ARG A 633 11.59 -30.88 15.95
C ARG A 633 12.08 -30.49 17.35
N ILE A 634 13.09 -31.17 17.85
CA ILE A 634 13.73 -30.89 19.14
C ILE A 634 14.49 -29.56 19.08
N LEU A 635 15.24 -29.31 17.99
CA LEU A 635 15.91 -28.01 17.79
C LEU A 635 14.94 -26.83 17.74
N TRP A 636 13.79 -27.04 17.13
CA TRP A 636 12.72 -26.03 17.05
C TRP A 636 12.04 -25.79 18.41
N GLN A 637 11.82 -26.84 19.20
CA GLN A 637 11.30 -26.74 20.57
C GLN A 637 12.30 -26.08 21.52
N LEU A 638 13.60 -26.31 21.37
CA LEU A 638 14.66 -25.64 22.13
C LEU A 638 14.73 -24.13 21.78
N ILE A 639 14.53 -23.76 20.51
CA ILE A 639 14.53 -22.37 20.08
C ILE A 639 13.27 -21.62 20.57
N ILE A 640 12.12 -22.28 20.61
CA ILE A 640 10.84 -21.67 21.07
C ILE A 640 10.65 -21.83 22.58
N GLY A 641 11.06 -22.97 23.16
CA GLY A 641 10.89 -23.26 24.59
C GLY A 641 11.63 -22.25 25.48
N ASN A 642 12.86 -21.90 25.13
CA ASN A 642 13.63 -20.88 25.84
C ASN A 642 13.07 -19.44 25.73
N TYR A 643 12.04 -19.24 24.91
CA TYR A 643 11.42 -17.93 24.70
C TYR A 643 10.12 -17.72 25.51
N ARG A 644 9.53 -18.79 26.07
CA ARG A 644 8.33 -18.71 26.92
C ARG A 644 8.63 -18.39 28.39
N GLU A 645 9.87 -18.55 28.82
CA GLU A 645 10.27 -18.31 30.22
C GLU A 645 10.75 -16.89 30.53
N GLU A 646 10.82 -15.97 29.55
CA GLU A 646 11.16 -14.55 29.78
C GLU A 646 9.95 -13.61 29.53
N LYS A 647 8.76 -14.02 29.97
CA LYS A 647 7.63 -13.09 30.14
C LYS A 647 7.48 -12.70 31.59
#